data_0ba89609d128816c8af65218c07a18db
#
_entry.id   0ba89609d128816c8af65218c07a18db
#
_cell.length_a   1.000
_cell.length_b   1.000
_cell.length_c   1.000
_cell.angle_alpha   90.00
_cell.angle_beta   90.00
_cell.angle_gamma   90.00
#
_symmetry.space_group_name_H-M   'P 1'
#
loop_
_entity.id
_entity.type
_entity.pdbx_description
1 polymer ?
#
loop_
_entity_poly.entity_id
_entity_poly.type
_entity_poly.pdbx_seq_one_letter_code
_entity_poly.pdbx_strand_id
1 'polypeptide(L)'
;MTTSEQQIELDLIAKLGDLKYTYRPDIRDRTALEANFRAKFEALNRVRLTDSEFQRLRDSIVTDDVYNAAQTLRNINSFERDDGTPLNYILVNIRDWCKNDFEVINQLRINTENSHHRYDVMLLINGVPVVQIELKTLAVSPRRAMQQIVDYKTVPGNGYSKTLLCFLQLFIVSNRTDTWYFANNNARHFSFNADERFLPIYQFASEDNKKVTLLDSFAEKFLAKCTLGQMISRYMVLVASEQKLLMMRPYQIYAVKAIVDCIHQNCGNGYIWHTTGSGKTLTSFKASTLLKDNPDIDKCLFVVDRKDLDRQTREEFNRFQEGCVEENTNTETLVRRLLSDDYADKVIVTTIQKLGLALDGANKRNYKERLEPLRNQRMVFIFDECHRSQFGDNHKAIKEFFPNAQLFGFTGTPIFEKNASYQQIEGQQASYRTTDDLFQRCLHQYTITHAIEDRNVLRFHVDYFKPEGKNPPKPGEGVAKAKVIETILAKHDTATNGRKFNAVLATAGINDAIEYFELFARIQNQKKEQDPEFRPLNVACVFSPPADGNKDVQQIQEDLPQEQEDNKKDPEGKKAALTRIVADYNARFGTNHRISEFDLYYQDVQKRIKDQQYPNTDLPAAQKIDVTIVVDMLLTGFDSKYLNTLYVDKNLKYHGLIQAFSRTNRVLNDSKPYGNILDFRQQQNPVEEAIALFSGEKIDNPREIWLVESAAEVIRKYEAAVAGMSRFMTDKNLICEPEAVYNLKGDTARIEFVNRFKEVQRLKTQLDQYTDLAPAQKERIDTILSPDQLQSFRSTYLETAKRLKEIQSKEGDQAPPDVQQLDFEFVLFASSVIDYDYIMSLIAKLTQQKPGKLTLNREQLIGLIQSDAKFIEEREDIAEYIRGLPVNEALDEKQIRNGFDRFKAEKKTRELTDIANRHALDAAALQTFVDDILRRRIFDGEHLSELMAPLNLGWKARTQKELALMDELTPLLHKLAQGREIAGLAAYEEGR
;
A
#
# COMPACT_ATOMS: atom_id res chain seq x y z
N MET A 1 -11.65 40.09 -2.89
CA MET A 1 -10.96 40.00 -4.20
C MET A 1 -10.35 38.64 -4.26
N THR A 2 -10.77 37.81 -5.23
CA THR A 2 -10.15 36.51 -5.49
C THR A 2 -8.76 36.74 -6.08
N THR A 3 -7.73 36.29 -5.39
CA THR A 3 -6.35 36.36 -5.88
C THR A 3 -6.23 35.50 -7.14
N SER A 4 -5.80 36.09 -8.26
CA SER A 4 -5.64 35.34 -9.52
C SER A 4 -4.46 34.38 -9.45
N GLU A 5 -4.46 33.31 -10.28
CA GLU A 5 -3.31 32.40 -10.40
C GLU A 5 -2.02 33.16 -10.71
N GLN A 6 -2.10 34.14 -11.62
CA GLN A 6 -0.97 34.99 -11.98
C GLN A 6 -0.39 35.78 -10.77
N GLN A 7 -1.25 36.22 -9.85
CA GLN A 7 -0.76 36.91 -8.65
C GLN A 7 -0.05 35.95 -7.69
N ILE A 8 -0.59 34.72 -7.53
CA ILE A 8 0.05 33.66 -6.71
C ILE A 8 1.42 33.29 -7.30
N GLU A 9 1.50 33.21 -8.63
CA GLU A 9 2.75 32.94 -9.34
C GLU A 9 3.81 34.03 -9.10
N LEU A 10 3.44 35.31 -9.23
CA LEU A 10 4.35 36.42 -9.00
C LEU A 10 4.79 36.52 -7.52
N ASP A 11 3.88 36.27 -6.59
CA ASP A 11 4.20 36.25 -5.16
C ASP A 11 5.21 35.13 -4.85
N LEU A 12 5.01 33.94 -5.43
CA LEU A 12 5.96 32.82 -5.28
C LEU A 12 7.33 33.14 -5.89
N ILE A 13 7.38 33.75 -7.08
CA ILE A 13 8.64 34.12 -7.72
C ILE A 13 9.40 35.15 -6.86
N ALA A 14 8.69 36.15 -6.31
CA ALA A 14 9.28 37.12 -5.39
C ALA A 14 9.84 36.41 -4.14
N LYS A 15 9.08 35.49 -3.56
CA LYS A 15 9.52 34.69 -2.39
C LYS A 15 10.76 33.85 -2.70
N LEU A 16 10.83 33.23 -3.88
CA LEU A 16 12.01 32.48 -4.33
C LEU A 16 13.21 33.40 -4.55
N GLY A 17 12.99 34.62 -4.99
CA GLY A 17 14.03 35.66 -5.05
C GLY A 17 14.63 35.97 -3.65
N ASP A 18 13.79 36.06 -2.61
CA ASP A 18 14.26 36.20 -1.22
C ASP A 18 15.12 35.02 -0.78
N LEU A 19 14.79 33.81 -1.25
CA LEU A 19 15.54 32.57 -1.05
C LEU A 19 16.78 32.47 -1.94
N LYS A 20 17.12 33.55 -2.66
CA LYS A 20 18.31 33.64 -3.53
C LYS A 20 18.28 32.82 -4.80
N TYR A 21 17.10 32.50 -5.31
CA TYR A 21 16.95 32.04 -6.67
C TYR A 21 17.10 33.19 -7.66
N THR A 22 17.69 32.92 -8.81
CA THR A 22 17.77 33.89 -9.89
C THR A 22 16.56 33.74 -10.79
N TYR A 23 15.72 34.77 -10.85
CA TYR A 23 14.58 34.77 -11.78
C TYR A 23 15.04 35.01 -13.23
N ARG A 24 14.62 34.14 -14.14
CA ARG A 24 14.98 34.18 -15.56
C ARG A 24 13.72 34.34 -16.43
N PRO A 25 13.22 35.56 -16.59
CA PRO A 25 12.04 35.85 -17.42
C PRO A 25 12.29 35.69 -18.94
N ASP A 26 13.55 35.58 -19.33
CA ASP A 26 14.02 35.38 -20.71
C ASP A 26 13.88 33.92 -21.17
N ILE A 27 13.73 32.97 -20.28
CA ILE A 27 13.63 31.54 -20.64
C ILE A 27 12.15 31.16 -20.71
N ARG A 28 11.60 31.15 -21.94
CA ARG A 28 10.17 30.87 -22.21
C ARG A 28 9.91 29.72 -23.18
N ASP A 29 10.97 29.25 -23.81
CA ASP A 29 10.90 28.19 -24.82
C ASP A 29 12.06 27.19 -24.66
N ARG A 30 11.99 26.12 -25.45
CA ARG A 30 13.01 25.05 -25.45
C ARG A 30 14.40 25.55 -25.81
N THR A 31 14.51 26.43 -26.78
CA THR A 31 15.80 26.91 -27.26
C THR A 31 16.53 27.72 -26.19
N ALA A 32 15.82 28.64 -25.55
CA ALA A 32 16.36 29.44 -24.45
C ALA A 32 16.76 28.56 -23.24
N LEU A 33 15.96 27.52 -22.93
CA LEU A 33 16.25 26.56 -21.88
C LEU A 33 17.53 25.76 -22.16
N GLU A 34 17.67 25.20 -23.38
CA GLU A 34 18.85 24.44 -23.79
C GLU A 34 20.12 25.31 -23.84
N ALA A 35 20.00 26.57 -24.28
CA ALA A 35 21.12 27.52 -24.28
C ALA A 35 21.56 27.86 -22.84
N ASN A 36 20.62 28.06 -21.91
CA ASN A 36 20.95 28.26 -20.51
C ASN A 36 21.63 27.03 -19.92
N PHE A 37 21.10 25.84 -20.18
CA PHE A 37 21.72 24.59 -19.73
C PHE A 37 23.15 24.47 -20.20
N ARG A 38 23.42 24.73 -21.49
CA ARG A 38 24.80 24.69 -22.05
C ARG A 38 25.71 25.60 -21.27
N ALA A 39 25.34 26.87 -21.10
CA ALA A 39 26.16 27.84 -20.39
C ALA A 39 26.48 27.43 -18.95
N LYS A 40 25.48 26.89 -18.23
CA LYS A 40 25.64 26.44 -16.84
C LYS A 40 26.45 25.14 -16.76
N PHE A 41 26.23 24.20 -17.68
CA PHE A 41 27.01 22.96 -17.78
C PHE A 41 28.49 23.23 -18.01
N GLU A 42 28.84 24.09 -18.99
CA GLU A 42 30.18 24.47 -19.27
C GLU A 42 30.86 25.16 -18.07
N ALA A 43 30.17 26.03 -17.39
CA ALA A 43 30.67 26.70 -16.19
C ALA A 43 30.91 25.70 -15.04
N LEU A 44 29.95 24.80 -14.76
CA LEU A 44 30.05 23.82 -13.67
C LEU A 44 31.20 22.84 -13.88
N ASN A 45 31.37 22.35 -15.10
CA ASN A 45 32.36 21.33 -15.46
C ASN A 45 33.67 21.94 -15.97
N ARG A 46 33.76 23.27 -16.05
CA ARG A 46 34.94 24.02 -16.51
C ARG A 46 35.42 23.55 -17.89
N VAL A 47 34.48 23.40 -18.79
CA VAL A 47 34.72 22.93 -20.16
C VAL A 47 34.06 23.89 -21.15
N ARG A 48 34.52 23.89 -22.38
CA ARG A 48 33.86 24.49 -23.53
C ARG A 48 33.53 23.37 -24.50
N LEU A 49 32.27 23.28 -24.94
CA LEU A 49 31.82 22.28 -25.90
C LEU A 49 31.66 22.92 -27.29
N THR A 50 32.01 22.18 -28.31
CA THR A 50 31.62 22.50 -29.70
C THR A 50 30.10 22.32 -29.84
N ASP A 51 29.51 22.83 -30.91
CA ASP A 51 28.07 22.64 -31.14
C ASP A 51 27.75 21.15 -31.40
N SER A 52 28.64 20.43 -32.06
CA SER A 52 28.54 18.99 -32.26
C SER A 52 28.59 18.22 -30.92
N GLU A 53 29.57 18.54 -30.06
CA GLU A 53 29.71 17.91 -28.76
C GLU A 53 28.50 18.17 -27.89
N PHE A 54 28.00 19.41 -27.86
CA PHE A 54 26.80 19.75 -27.07
C PHE A 54 25.56 19.01 -27.57
N GLN A 55 25.36 18.89 -28.87
CA GLN A 55 24.25 18.15 -29.42
C GLN A 55 24.32 16.68 -29.06
N ARG A 56 25.50 16.03 -29.22
CA ARG A 56 25.70 14.63 -28.83
C ARG A 56 25.51 14.40 -27.33
N LEU A 57 26.05 15.30 -26.49
CA LEU A 57 25.87 15.25 -25.04
C LEU A 57 24.39 15.33 -24.69
N ARG A 58 23.67 16.32 -25.21
CA ARG A 58 22.24 16.50 -24.98
C ARG A 58 21.47 15.23 -25.38
N ASP A 59 21.71 14.70 -26.55
CA ASP A 59 21.04 13.52 -27.08
C ASP A 59 21.36 12.25 -26.26
N SER A 60 22.53 12.21 -25.59
CA SER A 60 22.93 11.10 -24.73
C SER A 60 22.29 11.15 -23.32
N ILE A 61 22.04 12.35 -22.77
CA ILE A 61 21.48 12.51 -21.41
C ILE A 61 19.97 12.59 -21.37
N VAL A 62 19.35 12.98 -22.48
CA VAL A 62 17.89 13.09 -22.58
C VAL A 62 17.28 11.70 -22.84
N THR A 63 16.43 11.25 -21.95
CA THR A 63 15.81 9.92 -21.98
C THR A 63 14.31 10.00 -21.74
N ASP A 64 13.57 9.00 -22.17
CA ASP A 64 12.15 8.86 -21.86
C ASP A 64 11.91 8.23 -20.47
N ASP A 65 12.98 7.71 -19.84
CA ASP A 65 12.94 7.03 -18.56
C ASP A 65 13.32 7.98 -17.41
N VAL A 66 12.36 8.29 -16.57
CA VAL A 66 12.52 9.18 -15.40
C VAL A 66 13.51 8.62 -14.38
N TYR A 67 13.56 7.29 -14.21
CA TYR A 67 14.49 6.65 -13.28
C TYR A 67 15.95 6.79 -13.78
N ASN A 68 16.20 6.53 -15.04
CA ASN A 68 17.53 6.71 -15.65
C ASN A 68 17.95 8.19 -15.64
N ALA A 69 17.05 9.12 -15.95
CA ALA A 69 17.32 10.54 -15.82
C ALA A 69 17.70 10.93 -14.38
N ALA A 70 17.01 10.37 -13.39
CA ALA A 70 17.31 10.60 -11.98
C ALA A 70 18.69 10.05 -11.57
N GLN A 71 19.12 8.93 -12.13
CA GLN A 71 20.47 8.39 -11.93
C GLN A 71 21.52 9.30 -12.57
N THR A 72 21.32 9.68 -13.84
CA THR A 72 22.23 10.58 -14.58
C THR A 72 22.40 11.92 -13.85
N LEU A 73 21.32 12.46 -13.27
CA LEU A 73 21.36 13.71 -12.50
C LEU A 73 22.29 13.62 -11.27
N ARG A 74 22.41 12.44 -10.64
CA ARG A 74 23.13 12.24 -9.38
C ARG A 74 24.54 11.68 -9.54
N ASN A 75 24.82 11.05 -10.67
CA ASN A 75 26.09 10.37 -10.91
C ASN A 75 27.15 11.27 -11.54
N ILE A 76 28.39 10.83 -11.44
CA ILE A 76 29.45 11.31 -12.30
C ILE A 76 29.31 10.53 -13.60
N ASN A 77 29.13 11.24 -14.71
CA ASN A 77 28.90 10.67 -16.02
C ASN A 77 30.16 10.87 -16.89
N SER A 78 30.30 10.12 -17.97
CA SER A 78 31.39 10.22 -18.91
C SER A 78 30.88 10.48 -20.33
N PHE A 79 31.59 11.30 -21.07
CA PHE A 79 31.29 11.68 -22.45
C PHE A 79 32.59 11.73 -23.28
N GLU A 80 32.59 11.16 -24.45
CA GLU A 80 33.75 11.20 -25.37
C GLU A 80 33.69 12.47 -26.24
N ARG A 81 34.74 13.26 -26.18
CA ARG A 81 34.85 14.50 -26.93
C ARG A 81 35.18 14.22 -28.43
N ASP A 82 35.14 15.28 -29.26
CA ASP A 82 35.45 15.19 -30.68
C ASP A 82 36.93 14.78 -30.96
N ASP A 83 37.82 15.06 -30.01
CA ASP A 83 39.23 14.68 -30.04
C ASP A 83 39.53 13.28 -29.45
N GLY A 84 38.50 12.53 -29.06
CA GLY A 84 38.61 11.20 -28.45
C GLY A 84 38.97 11.21 -26.95
N THR A 85 39.11 12.37 -26.34
CA THR A 85 39.36 12.45 -24.89
C THR A 85 38.10 12.27 -24.07
N PRO A 86 38.14 11.53 -22.93
CA PRO A 86 36.99 11.38 -22.06
C PRO A 86 36.79 12.64 -21.21
N LEU A 87 35.54 13.13 -21.15
CA LEU A 87 35.10 14.18 -20.25
C LEU A 87 34.25 13.55 -19.16
N ASN A 88 34.73 13.54 -17.91
CA ASN A 88 33.91 13.23 -16.77
C ASN A 88 33.16 14.49 -16.31
N TYR A 89 31.84 14.40 -16.17
CA TYR A 89 31.00 15.53 -15.87
C TYR A 89 29.92 15.21 -14.83
N ILE A 90 29.41 16.26 -14.21
CA ILE A 90 28.24 16.23 -13.33
C ILE A 90 27.19 17.21 -13.85
N LEU A 91 25.92 16.89 -13.64
CA LEU A 91 24.81 17.81 -13.91
C LEU A 91 24.48 18.66 -12.69
N VAL A 92 24.63 18.09 -11.49
CA VAL A 92 24.39 18.75 -10.20
C VAL A 92 25.49 18.35 -9.22
N ASN A 93 26.02 19.30 -8.47
CA ASN A 93 26.93 19.00 -7.36
C ASN A 93 26.15 18.59 -6.12
N ILE A 94 25.98 17.30 -5.90
CA ILE A 94 25.22 16.73 -4.76
C ILE A 94 26.04 16.75 -3.45
N ARG A 95 27.35 16.93 -3.50
CA ARG A 95 28.22 16.98 -2.33
C ARG A 95 28.23 18.36 -1.69
N ASP A 96 28.21 19.39 -2.51
CA ASP A 96 28.23 20.79 -2.06
C ASP A 96 27.16 21.60 -2.81
N TRP A 97 26.00 21.74 -2.19
CA TRP A 97 24.86 22.43 -2.81
C TRP A 97 25.12 23.93 -3.04
N CYS A 98 26.05 24.54 -2.31
CA CYS A 98 26.42 25.94 -2.50
C CYS A 98 27.12 26.20 -3.83
N LYS A 99 27.63 25.16 -4.47
CA LYS A 99 28.31 25.26 -5.79
C LYS A 99 27.37 25.16 -6.99
N ASN A 100 26.07 25.07 -6.72
CA ASN A 100 25.07 25.01 -7.79
C ASN A 100 24.39 26.37 -7.97
N ASP A 101 24.03 26.65 -9.20
CA ASP A 101 23.18 27.78 -9.55
C ASP A 101 21.71 27.37 -9.49
N PHE A 102 20.94 28.14 -8.76
CA PHE A 102 19.50 27.93 -8.61
C PHE A 102 18.74 29.05 -9.30
N GLU A 103 17.90 28.66 -10.27
CA GLU A 103 17.12 29.60 -11.08
C GLU A 103 15.64 29.26 -11.00
N VAL A 104 14.78 30.25 -11.17
CA VAL A 104 13.35 30.09 -11.33
C VAL A 104 12.92 30.67 -12.66
N ILE A 105 12.13 29.90 -13.41
CA ILE A 105 11.47 30.30 -14.65
C ILE A 105 9.97 30.10 -14.53
N ASN A 106 9.21 30.76 -15.35
CA ASN A 106 7.77 30.61 -15.37
C ASN A 106 7.25 30.65 -16.80
N GLN A 107 6.03 30.11 -16.98
CA GLN A 107 5.28 30.15 -18.24
C GLN A 107 6.04 29.55 -19.41
N LEU A 108 6.83 28.47 -19.15
CA LEU A 108 7.61 27.76 -20.16
C LEU A 108 6.71 27.03 -21.15
N ARG A 109 7.05 27.10 -22.45
CA ARG A 109 6.41 26.37 -23.53
C ARG A 109 7.47 25.54 -24.24
N ILE A 110 7.34 24.22 -24.25
CA ILE A 110 8.34 23.33 -24.87
C ILE A 110 8.02 23.04 -26.31
N ASN A 111 6.77 22.83 -26.65
CA ASN A 111 6.36 22.46 -27.99
C ASN A 111 5.18 23.34 -28.46
N THR A 112 5.49 24.29 -29.30
CA THR A 112 4.53 25.31 -29.75
C THR A 112 3.67 24.84 -30.91
N GLU A 113 4.03 23.78 -31.63
CA GLU A 113 3.31 23.32 -32.83
C GLU A 113 2.19 22.32 -32.49
N ASN A 114 2.39 21.46 -31.47
CA ASN A 114 1.48 20.35 -31.15
C ASN A 114 0.90 20.40 -29.76
N SER A 115 1.30 21.35 -28.92
CA SER A 115 0.83 21.47 -27.53
C SER A 115 0.68 22.93 -27.13
N HIS A 116 -0.46 23.26 -26.57
CA HIS A 116 -0.73 24.58 -25.96
C HIS A 116 -0.35 24.62 -24.47
N HIS A 117 0.31 23.58 -23.94
CA HIS A 117 0.65 23.49 -22.53
C HIS A 117 1.68 24.54 -22.14
N ARG A 118 1.42 25.17 -21.04
CA ARG A 118 2.22 26.22 -20.44
C ARG A 118 2.40 25.89 -18.98
N TYR A 119 3.64 25.68 -18.57
CA TYR A 119 3.99 25.30 -17.21
C TYR A 119 4.15 26.53 -16.34
N ASP A 120 3.46 26.57 -15.19
CA ASP A 120 3.38 27.78 -14.37
C ASP A 120 4.75 28.22 -13.84
N VAL A 121 5.38 27.43 -12.99
CA VAL A 121 6.70 27.73 -12.41
C VAL A 121 7.60 26.51 -12.46
N MET A 122 8.86 26.69 -12.83
CA MET A 122 9.87 25.65 -12.76
C MET A 122 11.12 26.13 -12.04
N LEU A 123 11.73 25.22 -11.27
CA LEU A 123 13.01 25.45 -10.63
C LEU A 123 14.09 24.68 -11.37
N LEU A 124 15.15 25.41 -11.69
CA LEU A 124 16.32 24.83 -12.37
C LEU A 124 17.51 24.78 -11.39
N ILE A 125 18.31 23.72 -11.52
CA ILE A 125 19.62 23.62 -10.88
C ILE A 125 20.66 23.47 -11.98
N ASN A 126 21.57 24.42 -12.09
CA ASN A 126 22.56 24.49 -13.19
C ASN A 126 21.91 24.42 -14.58
N GLY A 127 20.76 25.07 -14.74
CA GLY A 127 19.99 25.08 -15.98
C GLY A 127 19.17 23.80 -16.24
N VAL A 128 19.25 22.79 -15.36
CA VAL A 128 18.49 21.54 -15.46
C VAL A 128 17.15 21.68 -14.71
N PRO A 129 15.99 21.46 -15.33
CA PRO A 129 14.68 21.48 -14.66
C PRO A 129 14.57 20.33 -13.65
N VAL A 130 14.33 20.63 -12.38
CA VAL A 130 14.25 19.63 -11.31
C VAL A 130 12.92 19.62 -10.56
N VAL A 131 12.21 20.75 -10.54
CA VAL A 131 10.90 20.89 -9.90
C VAL A 131 9.95 21.63 -10.82
N GLN A 132 8.72 21.15 -10.92
CA GLN A 132 7.59 21.84 -11.54
C GLN A 132 6.57 22.18 -10.47
N ILE A 133 6.04 23.38 -10.49
CA ILE A 133 5.02 23.86 -9.57
C ILE A 133 3.82 24.31 -10.39
N GLU A 134 2.67 23.70 -10.14
CA GLU A 134 1.39 24.07 -10.74
C GLU A 134 0.52 24.76 -9.70
N LEU A 135 -0.03 25.90 -10.09
CA LEU A 135 -0.78 26.79 -9.22
C LEU A 135 -2.25 26.81 -9.60
N LYS A 136 -3.11 26.94 -8.62
CA LYS A 136 -4.55 27.14 -8.81
C LYS A 136 -5.05 28.26 -7.92
N THR A 137 -6.19 28.82 -8.25
CA THR A 137 -6.85 29.82 -7.41
C THR A 137 -7.29 29.20 -6.10
N LEU A 138 -7.48 30.03 -5.07
CA LEU A 138 -7.92 29.61 -3.73
C LEU A 138 -9.15 28.70 -3.69
N ALA A 139 -10.03 28.85 -4.67
CA ALA A 139 -11.27 28.11 -4.76
C ALA A 139 -11.12 26.73 -5.41
N VAL A 140 -9.98 26.43 -6.02
CA VAL A 140 -9.73 25.18 -6.73
C VAL A 140 -8.86 24.25 -5.90
N SER A 141 -9.25 22.96 -5.80
CA SER A 141 -8.45 21.96 -5.12
C SER A 141 -7.09 21.75 -5.82
N PRO A 142 -5.97 21.66 -5.07
CA PRO A 142 -4.67 21.31 -5.66
C PRO A 142 -4.65 19.95 -6.38
N ARG A 143 -5.57 19.04 -6.06
CA ARG A 143 -5.74 17.76 -6.76
C ARG A 143 -6.01 17.96 -8.26
N ARG A 144 -6.65 19.05 -8.63
CA ARG A 144 -6.85 19.34 -10.03
C ARG A 144 -5.57 19.70 -10.76
N ALA A 145 -4.67 20.45 -10.14
CA ALA A 145 -3.34 20.69 -10.69
C ALA A 145 -2.56 19.38 -10.85
N MET A 146 -2.75 18.44 -9.92
CA MET A 146 -2.17 17.11 -10.03
C MET A 146 -2.74 16.33 -11.23
N GLN A 147 -4.06 16.35 -11.45
CA GLN A 147 -4.67 15.75 -12.64
C GLN A 147 -4.12 16.37 -13.91
N GLN A 148 -3.98 17.67 -13.94
CA GLN A 148 -3.40 18.40 -15.08
C GLN A 148 -1.98 17.94 -15.40
N ILE A 149 -1.14 17.68 -14.38
CA ILE A 149 0.21 17.13 -14.58
C ILE A 149 0.14 15.72 -15.17
N VAL A 150 -0.77 14.86 -14.69
CA VAL A 150 -0.99 13.52 -15.24
C VAL A 150 -1.40 13.61 -16.71
N ASP A 151 -2.36 14.48 -17.04
CA ASP A 151 -2.83 14.70 -18.40
C ASP A 151 -1.69 15.21 -19.28
N TYR A 152 -0.89 16.17 -18.81
CA TYR A 152 0.27 16.67 -19.54
C TYR A 152 1.28 15.58 -19.87
N LYS A 153 1.51 14.65 -18.97
CA LYS A 153 2.46 13.53 -19.20
C LYS A 153 1.95 12.49 -20.19
N THR A 154 0.63 12.35 -20.35
CA THR A 154 0.02 11.38 -21.26
C THR A 154 -0.18 11.90 -22.68
N VAL A 155 -0.20 13.23 -22.87
CA VAL A 155 -0.40 13.84 -24.19
C VAL A 155 0.89 13.77 -25.03
N PRO A 156 0.84 13.22 -26.25
CA PRO A 156 1.99 13.23 -27.16
C PRO A 156 2.48 14.66 -27.44
N GLY A 157 3.81 14.87 -27.37
CA GLY A 157 4.42 16.18 -27.61
C GLY A 157 4.40 17.14 -26.43
N ASN A 158 4.09 16.66 -25.22
CA ASN A 158 4.05 17.44 -23.98
C ASN A 158 5.42 17.97 -23.49
N GLY A 159 6.51 17.48 -24.05
CA GLY A 159 7.87 17.89 -23.69
C GLY A 159 8.50 17.16 -22.50
N TYR A 160 7.83 16.28 -21.77
CA TYR A 160 8.44 15.51 -20.67
C TYR A 160 9.37 14.41 -21.17
N SER A 161 9.18 13.92 -22.38
CA SER A 161 10.08 12.99 -23.02
C SER A 161 10.90 13.70 -24.10
N LYS A 162 12.15 13.25 -24.32
CA LYS A 162 13.04 13.78 -25.35
C LYS A 162 13.39 15.26 -25.22
N THR A 163 13.29 15.80 -24.00
CA THR A 163 13.74 17.16 -23.64
C THR A 163 14.37 17.18 -22.25
N LEU A 164 14.95 18.32 -21.85
CA LEU A 164 15.50 18.48 -20.49
C LEU A 164 14.46 18.31 -19.36
N LEU A 165 13.16 18.34 -19.66
CA LEU A 165 12.12 18.06 -18.67
C LEU A 165 12.12 16.60 -18.18
N CYS A 166 12.86 15.69 -18.81
CA CYS A 166 13.08 14.33 -18.31
C CYS A 166 13.74 14.31 -16.93
N PHE A 167 14.48 15.38 -16.56
CA PHE A 167 15.15 15.52 -15.27
C PHE A 167 14.26 16.01 -14.14
N LEU A 168 13.00 16.33 -14.39
CA LEU A 168 12.07 16.69 -13.32
C LEU A 168 11.97 15.57 -12.29
N GLN A 169 12.22 15.91 -11.03
CA GLN A 169 12.22 14.96 -9.92
C GLN A 169 10.97 15.08 -9.06
N LEU A 170 10.47 16.30 -8.89
CA LEU A 170 9.36 16.62 -8.01
C LEU A 170 8.33 17.47 -8.71
N PHE A 171 7.08 17.18 -8.41
CA PHE A 171 5.95 18.05 -8.68
C PHE A 171 5.43 18.65 -7.39
N ILE A 172 5.04 19.92 -7.45
CA ILE A 172 4.40 20.65 -6.37
C ILE A 172 3.11 21.24 -6.91
N VAL A 173 2.04 21.08 -6.16
CA VAL A 173 0.73 21.64 -6.50
C VAL A 173 0.21 22.47 -5.35
N SER A 174 -0.31 23.66 -5.63
CA SER A 174 -0.76 24.58 -4.59
C SER A 174 -1.91 25.48 -5.06
N ASN A 175 -2.80 25.80 -4.12
CA ASN A 175 -3.77 26.88 -4.27
C ASN A 175 -3.51 28.04 -3.30
N ARG A 176 -2.25 28.21 -2.84
CA ARG A 176 -1.77 29.14 -1.83
C ARG A 176 -2.00 28.67 -0.38
N THR A 177 -3.18 28.15 -0.04
CA THR A 177 -3.51 27.68 1.32
C THR A 177 -3.12 26.24 1.56
N ASP A 178 -3.20 25.42 0.52
CA ASP A 178 -2.86 24.00 0.55
C ASP A 178 -1.77 23.70 -0.48
N THR A 179 -0.68 23.11 -0.01
CA THR A 179 0.47 22.76 -0.84
C THR A 179 0.81 21.29 -0.65
N TRP A 180 0.92 20.58 -1.78
CA TRP A 180 1.25 19.16 -1.84
C TRP A 180 2.46 18.94 -2.74
N TYR A 181 3.23 17.88 -2.49
CA TYR A 181 4.36 17.49 -3.32
C TYR A 181 4.40 15.98 -3.52
N PHE A 182 4.97 15.55 -4.63
CA PHE A 182 5.12 14.14 -4.99
C PHE A 182 6.25 13.93 -5.99
N ALA A 183 6.78 12.71 -6.04
CA ALA A 183 7.86 12.35 -6.95
C ALA A 183 7.34 12.18 -8.38
N ASN A 184 8.17 12.55 -9.36
CA ASN A 184 7.97 12.17 -10.74
C ASN A 184 8.28 10.68 -10.94
N ASN A 185 7.58 10.04 -11.88
CA ASN A 185 7.80 8.64 -12.23
C ASN A 185 7.45 8.37 -13.70
N ASN A 186 7.89 7.23 -14.22
CA ASN A 186 7.44 6.71 -15.50
C ASN A 186 5.93 6.46 -15.53
N ALA A 187 5.30 6.45 -16.70
CA ALA A 187 3.85 6.34 -16.87
C ALA A 187 3.24 5.14 -16.10
N ARG A 188 3.93 3.99 -16.10
CA ARG A 188 3.49 2.79 -15.36
C ARG A 188 3.37 2.99 -13.83
N HIS A 189 4.06 3.98 -13.27
CA HIS A 189 4.03 4.33 -11.85
C HIS A 189 3.42 5.71 -11.59
N PHE A 190 3.00 6.39 -12.65
CA PHE A 190 2.40 7.72 -12.59
C PHE A 190 0.92 7.72 -13.00
N SER A 191 0.37 6.56 -13.30
CA SER A 191 -1.04 6.34 -13.63
C SER A 191 -1.92 6.27 -12.36
N PHE A 192 -1.67 7.14 -11.38
CA PHE A 192 -2.62 7.25 -10.28
C PHE A 192 -3.81 8.06 -10.73
N ASN A 193 -4.96 7.58 -10.38
CA ASN A 193 -6.20 8.30 -10.60
C ASN A 193 -6.29 9.41 -9.53
N ALA A 194 -6.38 10.66 -9.95
CA ALA A 194 -6.53 11.80 -9.04
C ALA A 194 -7.80 11.70 -8.16
N ASP A 195 -8.73 10.85 -8.57
CA ASP A 195 -9.94 10.53 -7.83
C ASP A 195 -9.69 9.58 -6.63
N GLU A 196 -8.51 8.94 -6.53
CA GLU A 196 -8.18 8.09 -5.40
C GLU A 196 -8.00 8.92 -4.12
N ARG A 197 -8.61 8.47 -3.02
CA ARG A 197 -8.51 9.12 -1.72
C ARG A 197 -7.08 9.13 -1.16
N PHE A 198 -6.33 8.07 -1.43
CA PHE A 198 -5.04 7.81 -0.84
C PHE A 198 -3.94 7.85 -1.91
N LEU A 199 -3.69 9.05 -2.39
CA LEU A 199 -2.64 9.30 -3.37
C LEU A 199 -1.25 9.32 -2.73
N PRO A 200 -0.19 8.97 -3.48
CA PRO A 200 1.19 9.09 -3.02
C PRO A 200 1.68 10.55 -3.08
N ILE A 201 0.86 11.46 -2.60
CA ILE A 201 1.15 12.89 -2.47
C ILE A 201 1.20 13.26 -0.98
N TYR A 202 2.03 14.23 -0.64
CA TYR A 202 2.30 14.56 0.74
C TYR A 202 2.20 16.06 0.98
N GLN A 203 1.67 16.43 2.14
CA GLN A 203 1.88 17.75 2.69
C GLN A 203 3.17 17.76 3.51
N PHE A 204 3.96 18.79 3.39
CA PHE A 204 5.13 18.95 4.22
C PHE A 204 4.72 19.22 5.68
N ALA A 205 5.55 18.79 6.62
CA ALA A 205 5.33 19.00 8.04
C ALA A 205 6.64 19.44 8.69
N SER A 206 6.54 20.12 9.82
CA SER A 206 7.67 20.41 10.71
C SER A 206 8.03 19.17 11.55
N GLU A 207 9.13 19.26 12.30
CA GLU A 207 9.64 18.15 13.12
C GLU A 207 8.63 17.68 14.19
N ASP A 208 7.77 18.58 14.66
CA ASP A 208 6.66 18.30 15.58
C ASP A 208 5.39 17.78 14.88
N ASN A 209 5.50 17.33 13.65
CA ASN A 209 4.44 16.82 12.79
C ASN A 209 3.34 17.83 12.40
N LYS A 210 3.49 19.11 12.70
CA LYS A 210 2.55 20.14 12.26
C LYS A 210 2.65 20.40 10.77
N LYS A 211 1.51 20.36 10.08
CA LYS A 211 1.44 20.58 8.63
C LYS A 211 1.85 22.00 8.24
N VAL A 212 2.61 22.08 7.17
CA VAL A 212 3.03 23.31 6.51
C VAL A 212 2.28 23.42 5.20
N THR A 213 1.07 23.94 5.26
CA THR A 213 0.15 23.98 4.11
C THR A 213 0.27 25.24 3.27
N LEU A 214 0.54 26.39 3.89
CA LEU A 214 0.67 27.66 3.20
C LEU A 214 1.89 27.66 2.26
N LEU A 215 1.70 28.07 1.01
CA LEU A 215 2.73 28.10 -0.03
C LEU A 215 3.98 28.90 0.39
N ASP A 216 3.81 30.05 1.02
CA ASP A 216 4.93 30.89 1.46
C ASP A 216 5.78 30.19 2.53
N SER A 217 5.13 29.59 3.53
CA SER A 217 5.80 28.82 4.58
C SER A 217 6.44 27.53 4.04
N PHE A 218 5.78 26.89 3.07
CA PHE A 218 6.33 25.75 2.36
C PHE A 218 7.57 26.14 1.57
N ALA A 219 7.54 27.27 0.85
CA ALA A 219 8.70 27.76 0.11
C ALA A 219 9.90 28.01 1.03
N GLU A 220 9.70 28.67 2.17
CA GLU A 220 10.76 28.92 3.15
C GLU A 220 11.41 27.64 3.68
N LYS A 221 10.61 26.63 4.00
CA LYS A 221 11.08 25.41 4.66
C LYS A 221 11.54 24.34 3.68
N PHE A 222 10.84 24.17 2.56
CA PHE A 222 11.09 23.09 1.61
C PHE A 222 11.94 23.53 0.42
N LEU A 223 11.68 24.72 -0.13
CA LEU A 223 12.37 25.23 -1.32
C LEU A 223 13.65 26.02 -1.00
N ALA A 224 14.05 26.20 0.27
CA ALA A 224 15.38 26.68 0.58
C ALA A 224 16.43 25.79 -0.12
N LYS A 225 17.41 26.41 -0.79
CA LYS A 225 18.36 25.72 -1.73
C LYS A 225 18.96 24.44 -1.17
N CYS A 226 19.50 24.48 0.05
CA CYS A 226 20.09 23.29 0.68
C CYS A 226 19.04 22.25 1.02
N THR A 227 17.85 22.65 1.46
CA THR A 227 16.76 21.73 1.77
C THR A 227 16.26 21.03 0.50
N LEU A 228 15.96 21.79 -0.56
CA LEU A 228 15.57 21.21 -1.85
C LEU A 228 16.63 20.24 -2.38
N GLY A 229 17.89 20.63 -2.30
CA GLY A 229 18.99 19.76 -2.69
C GLY A 229 19.01 18.44 -1.91
N GLN A 230 18.80 18.49 -0.59
CA GLN A 230 18.71 17.30 0.25
C GLN A 230 17.47 16.44 -0.09
N MET A 231 16.32 17.09 -0.36
CA MET A 231 15.11 16.36 -0.77
C MET A 231 15.35 15.53 -2.02
N ILE A 232 16.01 16.09 -3.01
CA ILE A 232 16.32 15.41 -4.27
C ILE A 232 17.41 14.35 -4.09
N SER A 233 18.50 14.63 -3.35
CA SER A 233 19.65 13.74 -3.27
C SER A 233 19.60 12.71 -2.14
N ARG A 234 19.15 13.12 -0.96
CA ARG A 234 19.19 12.29 0.26
C ARG A 234 17.86 11.61 0.57
N TYR A 235 16.74 12.32 0.41
CA TYR A 235 15.44 11.86 0.90
C TYR A 235 14.51 11.36 -0.22
N MET A 236 14.97 11.36 -1.45
CA MET A 236 14.35 10.62 -2.54
C MET A 236 15.08 9.29 -2.70
N VAL A 237 14.35 8.19 -2.69
CA VAL A 237 14.86 6.83 -2.85
C VAL A 237 14.59 6.37 -4.27
N LEU A 238 15.64 5.90 -4.94
CA LEU A 238 15.56 5.28 -6.25
C LEU A 238 15.34 3.78 -6.05
N VAL A 239 14.13 3.30 -6.28
CA VAL A 239 13.76 1.89 -6.12
C VAL A 239 14.18 1.13 -7.37
N ALA A 240 15.31 0.41 -7.30
CA ALA A 240 15.95 -0.22 -8.45
C ALA A 240 15.08 -1.31 -9.10
N SER A 241 14.46 -2.19 -8.29
CA SER A 241 13.63 -3.30 -8.76
C SER A 241 12.38 -2.84 -9.53
N GLU A 242 11.85 -1.67 -9.21
CA GLU A 242 10.65 -1.11 -9.84
C GLU A 242 10.97 0.02 -10.83
N GLN A 243 12.21 0.46 -10.89
CA GLN A 243 12.65 1.67 -11.63
C GLN A 243 11.74 2.88 -11.29
N LYS A 244 11.61 3.15 -9.99
CA LYS A 244 10.67 4.11 -9.43
C LYS A 244 11.36 5.09 -8.50
N LEU A 245 10.93 6.35 -8.52
CA LEU A 245 11.30 7.35 -7.54
C LEU A 245 10.30 7.36 -6.39
N LEU A 246 10.79 7.27 -5.16
CA LEU A 246 9.98 7.30 -3.95
C LEU A 246 10.43 8.46 -3.07
N MET A 247 9.54 9.43 -2.83
CA MET A 247 9.80 10.52 -1.90
C MET A 247 9.47 10.09 -0.48
N MET A 248 10.39 10.30 0.45
CA MET A 248 10.16 10.04 1.87
C MET A 248 9.15 11.03 2.46
N ARG A 249 8.37 10.58 3.42
CA ARG A 249 7.43 11.41 4.16
C ARG A 249 8.16 12.28 5.19
N PRO A 250 7.62 13.46 5.58
CA PRO A 250 8.32 14.38 6.48
C PRO A 250 8.82 13.74 7.77
N TYR A 251 7.97 12.99 8.48
CA TYR A 251 8.37 12.31 9.72
C TYR A 251 9.48 11.27 9.52
N GLN A 252 9.55 10.61 8.36
CA GLN A 252 10.65 9.70 8.03
C GLN A 252 11.95 10.46 7.82
N ILE A 253 11.87 11.62 7.15
CA ILE A 253 13.02 12.51 6.92
C ILE A 253 13.59 12.99 8.27
N TYR A 254 12.73 13.46 9.18
CA TYR A 254 13.19 13.92 10.49
C TYR A 254 13.76 12.80 11.35
N ALA A 255 13.18 11.61 11.30
CA ALA A 255 13.73 10.45 12.00
C ALA A 255 15.13 10.07 11.48
N VAL A 256 15.31 10.01 10.15
CA VAL A 256 16.63 9.76 9.54
C VAL A 256 17.62 10.85 9.94
N LYS A 257 17.21 12.11 9.85
CA LYS A 257 18.04 13.25 10.24
C LYS A 257 18.47 13.16 11.70
N ALA A 258 17.54 12.89 12.61
CA ALA A 258 17.82 12.79 14.04
C ALA A 258 18.82 11.67 14.35
N ILE A 259 18.73 10.51 13.68
CA ILE A 259 19.71 9.42 13.83
C ILE A 259 21.08 9.86 13.31
N VAL A 260 21.14 10.38 12.09
CA VAL A 260 22.41 10.79 11.45
C VAL A 260 23.08 11.90 12.23
N ASP A 261 22.34 12.91 12.67
CA ASP A 261 22.86 14.01 13.50
C ASP A 261 23.35 13.50 14.85
N CYS A 262 22.63 12.57 15.50
CA CYS A 262 23.05 11.97 16.75
C CYS A 262 24.37 11.18 16.60
N ILE A 263 24.55 10.50 15.46
CA ILE A 263 25.79 9.77 15.19
C ILE A 263 26.94 10.74 14.92
N HIS A 264 26.73 11.79 14.10
CA HIS A 264 27.77 12.79 13.82
C HIS A 264 28.24 13.53 15.09
N GLN A 265 27.28 13.87 15.95
CA GLN A 265 27.59 14.55 17.22
C GLN A 265 28.08 13.58 18.31
N ASN A 266 28.07 12.30 18.07
CA ASN A 266 28.39 11.24 19.03
C ASN A 266 27.64 11.41 20.37
N CYS A 267 26.33 11.70 20.29
CA CYS A 267 25.54 12.07 21.44
C CYS A 267 24.84 10.89 22.16
N GLY A 268 25.41 9.69 22.03
CA GLY A 268 24.92 8.49 22.68
C GLY A 268 23.93 7.69 21.84
N ASN A 269 23.03 6.99 22.47
CA ASN A 269 22.02 6.13 21.86
C ASN A 269 20.70 6.87 21.67
N GLY A 270 19.77 6.28 20.90
CA GLY A 270 18.44 6.83 20.74
C GLY A 270 17.42 5.84 20.18
N TYR A 271 16.14 6.17 20.24
CA TYR A 271 15.13 5.41 19.56
C TYR A 271 14.14 6.29 18.79
N ILE A 272 13.51 5.70 17.82
CA ILE A 272 12.46 6.28 16.98
C ILE A 272 11.14 5.61 17.35
N TRP A 273 10.21 6.42 17.85
CA TRP A 273 8.86 5.97 18.14
C TRP A 273 7.95 6.23 16.95
N HIS A 274 7.91 5.29 16.03
CA HIS A 274 7.06 5.34 14.84
C HIS A 274 6.06 4.20 14.85
N THR A 275 4.77 4.52 14.72
CA THR A 275 3.70 3.54 14.74
C THR A 275 3.86 2.46 13.66
N THR A 276 3.19 1.34 13.83
CA THR A 276 3.13 0.28 12.82
C THR A 276 2.49 0.83 11.54
N GLY A 277 3.08 0.52 10.37
CA GLY A 277 2.61 1.03 9.07
C GLY A 277 3.15 2.40 8.67
N SER A 278 4.00 3.01 9.46
CA SER A 278 4.68 4.26 9.13
C SER A 278 5.83 4.12 8.12
N GLY A 279 6.16 2.89 7.69
CA GLY A 279 7.30 2.63 6.79
C GLY A 279 8.65 2.68 7.51
N LYS A 280 8.73 2.10 8.71
CA LYS A 280 9.98 2.00 9.49
C LYS A 280 11.13 1.40 8.69
N THR A 281 10.87 0.37 7.87
CA THR A 281 11.87 -0.29 7.04
C THR A 281 12.53 0.67 6.04
N LEU A 282 11.75 1.53 5.37
CA LEU A 282 12.30 2.56 4.49
C LEU A 282 13.14 3.58 5.25
N THR A 283 12.68 3.97 6.44
CA THR A 283 13.39 4.94 7.30
C THR A 283 14.73 4.38 7.75
N SER A 284 14.76 3.13 8.21
CA SER A 284 15.98 2.45 8.66
C SER A 284 16.94 2.15 7.51
N PHE A 285 16.43 1.72 6.34
CA PHE A 285 17.22 1.59 5.12
C PHE A 285 17.93 2.90 4.79
N LYS A 286 17.17 4.00 4.80
CA LYS A 286 17.75 5.30 4.43
C LYS A 286 18.77 5.79 5.45
N ALA A 287 18.51 5.60 6.75
CA ALA A 287 19.49 5.88 7.79
C ALA A 287 20.79 5.08 7.57
N SER A 288 20.67 3.76 7.35
CA SER A 288 21.82 2.87 7.12
C SER A 288 22.63 3.27 5.89
N THR A 289 21.97 3.59 4.78
CA THR A 289 22.66 3.96 3.52
C THR A 289 23.35 5.31 3.61
N LEU A 290 22.78 6.29 4.32
CA LEU A 290 23.47 7.57 4.57
C LEU A 290 24.69 7.41 5.49
N LEU A 291 24.70 6.40 6.34
CA LEU A 291 25.85 6.08 7.20
C LEU A 291 26.95 5.31 6.47
N LYS A 292 26.61 4.66 5.35
CA LYS A 292 27.59 3.91 4.56
C LYS A 292 28.75 4.78 4.08
N ASP A 293 28.49 6.04 3.75
CA ASP A 293 29.50 7.00 3.29
C ASP A 293 30.17 7.77 4.43
N ASN A 294 29.80 7.54 5.68
CA ASN A 294 30.42 8.20 6.81
C ASN A 294 31.79 7.54 7.15
N PRO A 295 32.93 8.28 7.04
CA PRO A 295 34.26 7.72 7.32
C PRO A 295 34.48 7.40 8.81
N ASP A 296 33.72 8.02 9.71
CA ASP A 296 33.87 7.85 11.17
C ASP A 296 33.18 6.57 11.66
N ILE A 297 32.51 5.82 10.80
CA ILE A 297 31.77 4.59 11.17
C ILE A 297 32.42 3.42 10.42
N ASP A 298 32.81 2.41 11.16
CA ASP A 298 33.39 1.20 10.58
C ASP A 298 32.31 0.28 10.00
N LYS A 299 31.24 -0.01 10.77
CA LYS A 299 30.13 -0.87 10.34
C LYS A 299 28.79 -0.34 10.83
N CYS A 300 27.76 -0.54 10.03
CA CYS A 300 26.35 -0.33 10.40
C CYS A 300 25.59 -1.66 10.29
N LEU A 301 25.08 -2.14 11.41
CA LEU A 301 24.28 -3.37 11.47
C LEU A 301 22.81 -3.02 11.62
N PHE A 302 21.99 -3.51 10.70
CA PHE A 302 20.54 -3.53 10.89
C PHE A 302 20.14 -4.87 11.48
N VAL A 303 19.64 -4.85 12.70
CA VAL A 303 19.35 -6.05 13.50
C VAL A 303 17.85 -6.23 13.59
N VAL A 304 17.35 -7.34 13.05
CA VAL A 304 15.96 -7.74 13.11
C VAL A 304 15.76 -8.86 14.13
N ASP A 305 14.54 -8.96 14.62
CA ASP A 305 14.19 -9.90 15.67
C ASP A 305 13.99 -11.33 15.14
N ARG A 306 13.39 -11.51 13.96
CA ARG A 306 12.99 -12.82 13.41
C ARG A 306 13.62 -13.12 12.05
N LYS A 307 13.81 -14.42 11.78
CA LYS A 307 14.27 -14.93 10.48
C LYS A 307 13.33 -14.52 9.35
N ASP A 308 12.01 -14.53 9.56
CA ASP A 308 11.03 -14.09 8.57
C ASP A 308 11.13 -12.59 8.32
N LEU A 309 11.33 -11.77 9.37
CA LEU A 309 11.58 -10.35 9.24
C LEU A 309 12.94 -10.06 8.60
N ASP A 310 13.96 -10.88 8.86
CA ASP A 310 15.27 -10.80 8.19
C ASP A 310 15.10 -10.95 6.67
N ARG A 311 14.35 -11.96 6.22
CA ARG A 311 14.07 -12.15 4.81
C ARG A 311 13.27 -10.99 4.22
N GLN A 312 12.16 -10.60 4.84
CA GLN A 312 11.32 -9.48 4.37
C GLN A 312 12.11 -8.17 4.33
N THR A 313 12.90 -7.89 5.35
CA THR A 313 13.74 -6.70 5.42
C THR A 313 14.82 -6.70 4.35
N ARG A 314 15.46 -7.85 4.08
CA ARG A 314 16.44 -7.98 3.02
C ARG A 314 15.81 -7.81 1.63
N GLU A 315 14.66 -8.43 1.40
CA GLU A 315 13.90 -8.26 0.17
C GLU A 315 13.52 -6.78 -0.03
N GLU A 316 13.05 -6.09 1.00
CA GLU A 316 12.77 -4.66 0.93
C GLU A 316 14.04 -3.81 0.73
N PHE A 317 15.15 -4.10 1.43
CA PHE A 317 16.40 -3.37 1.24
C PHE A 317 16.95 -3.57 -0.19
N ASN A 318 16.92 -4.80 -0.68
CA ASN A 318 17.34 -5.12 -2.05
C ASN A 318 16.35 -4.58 -3.10
N ARG A 319 15.07 -4.44 -2.76
CA ARG A 319 14.09 -3.74 -3.57
C ARG A 319 14.45 -2.27 -3.75
N PHE A 320 14.89 -1.61 -2.67
CA PHE A 320 15.33 -0.20 -2.75
C PHE A 320 16.66 -0.06 -3.47
N GLN A 321 17.61 -0.93 -3.18
CA GLN A 321 18.92 -0.94 -3.85
C GLN A 321 19.38 -2.39 -4.02
N GLU A 322 19.45 -2.86 -5.24
CA GLU A 322 19.86 -4.21 -5.58
C GLU A 322 21.28 -4.52 -5.06
N GLY A 323 21.45 -5.69 -4.44
CA GLY A 323 22.72 -6.13 -3.89
C GLY A 323 23.22 -5.33 -2.67
N CYS A 324 22.37 -4.46 -2.08
CA CYS A 324 22.80 -3.68 -0.91
C CYS A 324 22.98 -4.55 0.34
N VAL A 325 22.30 -5.71 0.38
CA VAL A 325 22.41 -6.67 1.47
C VAL A 325 22.42 -8.09 0.92
N GLU A 326 23.47 -8.82 1.27
CA GLU A 326 23.58 -10.25 0.99
C GLU A 326 22.96 -11.10 2.11
N GLU A 327 22.65 -12.34 1.80
CA GLU A 327 22.12 -13.27 2.77
C GLU A 327 23.22 -13.74 3.74
N ASN A 328 22.96 -13.57 5.06
CA ASN A 328 23.74 -14.22 6.08
C ASN A 328 23.16 -15.60 6.36
N THR A 329 23.57 -16.60 5.64
CA THR A 329 23.04 -17.97 5.76
C THR A 329 23.28 -18.57 7.14
N ASN A 330 24.39 -18.17 7.79
CA ASN A 330 24.77 -18.64 9.13
C ASN A 330 25.64 -17.61 9.87
N THR A 331 25.96 -17.89 11.14
CA THR A 331 26.81 -17.05 12.00
C THR A 331 28.23 -16.91 11.45
N GLU A 332 28.78 -17.92 10.80
CA GLU A 332 30.13 -17.87 10.19
C GLU A 332 30.19 -16.81 9.08
N THR A 333 29.17 -16.75 8.22
CA THR A 333 29.06 -15.72 7.18
C THR A 333 28.96 -14.32 7.79
N LEU A 334 28.18 -14.15 8.86
CA LEU A 334 28.09 -12.88 9.59
C LEU A 334 29.46 -12.45 10.11
N VAL A 335 30.19 -13.35 10.80
CA VAL A 335 31.55 -13.06 11.36
C VAL A 335 32.52 -12.70 10.25
N ARG A 336 32.51 -13.41 9.12
CA ARG A 336 33.36 -13.09 7.94
C ARG A 336 33.06 -11.69 7.42
N ARG A 337 31.80 -11.31 7.25
CA ARG A 337 31.39 -9.98 6.75
C ARG A 337 31.70 -8.87 7.74
N LEU A 338 31.60 -9.13 9.04
CA LEU A 338 32.00 -8.18 10.06
C LEU A 338 33.51 -7.84 9.95
N LEU A 339 34.33 -8.85 9.66
CA LEU A 339 35.78 -8.72 9.53
C LEU A 339 36.25 -8.23 8.14
N SER A 340 35.35 -8.15 7.17
CA SER A 340 35.64 -7.73 5.81
C SER A 340 35.82 -6.21 5.74
N ASP A 341 36.83 -5.73 5.00
CA ASP A 341 37.02 -4.30 4.69
C ASP A 341 36.29 -3.86 3.41
N ASP A 342 35.53 -4.77 2.79
CA ASP A 342 34.77 -4.44 1.59
C ASP A 342 33.70 -3.39 1.89
N TYR A 343 33.61 -2.37 1.05
CA TYR A 343 32.59 -1.34 1.14
C TYR A 343 31.17 -1.92 1.04
N ALA A 344 30.96 -3.03 0.33
CA ALA A 344 29.69 -3.73 0.27
C ALA A 344 29.26 -4.22 1.65
N ASP A 345 30.21 -4.66 2.49
CA ASP A 345 29.99 -5.18 3.85
C ASP A 345 29.94 -4.09 4.93
N LYS A 346 29.94 -2.82 4.58
CA LYS A 346 29.82 -1.74 5.55
C LYS A 346 28.42 -1.65 6.18
N VAL A 347 27.36 -2.06 5.45
CA VAL A 347 25.99 -2.23 5.97
C VAL A 347 25.62 -3.70 5.92
N ILE A 348 25.25 -4.25 7.08
CA ILE A 348 24.93 -5.68 7.24
C ILE A 348 23.55 -5.80 7.87
N VAL A 349 22.62 -6.58 7.26
CA VAL A 349 21.37 -6.99 7.90
C VAL A 349 21.57 -8.36 8.55
N THR A 350 21.14 -8.53 9.79
CA THR A 350 21.27 -9.78 10.53
C THR A 350 20.16 -9.94 11.56
N THR A 351 20.01 -11.15 12.10
CA THR A 351 19.11 -11.38 13.24
C THR A 351 19.84 -11.20 14.57
N ILE A 352 19.10 -10.85 15.61
CA ILE A 352 19.64 -10.69 16.96
C ILE A 352 20.25 -12.00 17.50
N GLN A 353 19.69 -13.15 17.11
CA GLN A 353 20.17 -14.46 17.52
C GLN A 353 21.53 -14.78 16.89
N LYS A 354 21.72 -14.50 15.58
CA LYS A 354 23.04 -14.69 14.93
C LYS A 354 24.10 -13.81 15.57
N LEU A 355 23.72 -12.57 15.91
CA LEU A 355 24.62 -11.65 16.61
C LEU A 355 24.94 -12.14 18.04
N GLY A 356 23.94 -12.59 18.78
CA GLY A 356 24.12 -13.21 20.10
C GLY A 356 25.08 -14.42 20.06
N LEU A 357 24.90 -15.33 19.10
CA LEU A 357 25.80 -16.48 18.91
C LEU A 357 27.23 -16.08 18.50
N ALA A 358 27.37 -14.97 17.75
CA ALA A 358 28.70 -14.47 17.39
C ALA A 358 29.45 -13.88 18.60
N LEU A 359 28.71 -13.35 19.58
CA LEU A 359 29.27 -12.75 20.80
C LEU A 359 29.31 -13.71 21.98
N ASP A 360 28.80 -14.93 21.86
CA ASP A 360 28.82 -15.96 22.92
C ASP A 360 30.24 -16.51 23.11
N GLY A 361 30.80 -16.28 24.27
CA GLY A 361 32.14 -16.78 24.63
C GLY A 361 32.19 -18.30 24.85
N ALA A 362 31.06 -19.00 25.02
CA ALA A 362 30.98 -20.44 25.15
C ALA A 362 30.90 -21.16 23.78
N ASN A 363 30.85 -20.44 22.69
CA ASN A 363 30.74 -21.00 21.34
C ASN A 363 32.03 -21.74 20.93
N LYS A 364 31.93 -23.02 20.58
CA LYS A 364 33.07 -23.88 20.18
C LYS A 364 33.85 -23.38 18.96
N ARG A 365 33.31 -22.44 18.21
CA ARG A 365 33.95 -21.86 17.01
C ARG A 365 34.72 -20.57 17.28
N ASN A 366 34.82 -20.15 18.55
CA ASN A 366 35.58 -18.98 19.00
C ASN A 366 35.27 -17.69 18.21
N TYR A 367 34.01 -17.48 17.85
CA TYR A 367 33.59 -16.30 17.07
C TYR A 367 33.93 -15.00 17.81
N LYS A 368 33.69 -14.96 19.12
CA LYS A 368 33.97 -13.76 19.93
C LYS A 368 35.43 -13.36 19.88
N GLU A 369 36.35 -14.33 19.98
CA GLU A 369 37.80 -14.09 19.89
C GLU A 369 38.20 -13.58 18.51
N ARG A 370 37.61 -14.12 17.47
CA ARG A 370 37.85 -13.66 16.07
C ARG A 370 37.39 -12.23 15.85
N LEU A 371 36.36 -11.77 16.54
CA LEU A 371 35.83 -10.42 16.47
C LEU A 371 36.60 -9.40 17.34
N GLU A 372 37.55 -9.83 18.17
CA GLU A 372 38.30 -8.94 19.05
C GLU A 372 38.96 -7.73 18.37
N PRO A 373 39.45 -7.83 17.10
CA PRO A 373 39.94 -6.66 16.38
C PRO A 373 38.93 -5.54 16.19
N LEU A 374 37.61 -5.87 16.18
CA LEU A 374 36.53 -4.91 16.01
C LEU A 374 36.06 -4.25 17.30
N ARG A 375 36.52 -4.71 18.46
CA ARG A 375 36.03 -4.31 19.77
C ARG A 375 36.04 -2.81 20.01
N ASN A 376 37.08 -2.14 19.57
CA ASN A 376 37.27 -0.70 19.76
C ASN A 376 36.80 0.13 18.56
N GLN A 377 36.31 -0.51 17.48
CA GLN A 377 35.80 0.18 16.31
C GLN A 377 34.47 0.85 16.60
N ARG A 378 34.15 1.87 15.81
CA ARG A 378 32.92 2.60 15.95
C ARG A 378 31.80 1.91 15.15
N MET A 379 31.03 1.12 15.86
CA MET A 379 29.92 0.34 15.33
C MET A 379 28.60 1.07 15.55
N VAL A 380 27.67 1.00 14.57
CA VAL A 380 26.28 1.46 14.69
C VAL A 380 25.36 0.27 14.58
N PHE A 381 24.45 0.13 15.52
CA PHE A 381 23.42 -0.91 15.51
C PHE A 381 22.05 -0.25 15.43
N ILE A 382 21.26 -0.63 14.45
CA ILE A 382 19.86 -0.19 14.27
C ILE A 382 18.97 -1.41 14.47
N PHE A 383 18.09 -1.35 15.47
CA PHE A 383 17.21 -2.45 15.86
C PHE A 383 15.78 -2.18 15.43
N ASP A 384 15.16 -3.14 14.75
CA ASP A 384 13.72 -3.08 14.48
C ASP A 384 12.94 -3.78 15.61
N GLU A 385 11.72 -3.28 15.89
CA GLU A 385 10.83 -3.75 16.96
C GLU A 385 11.51 -3.94 18.31
N CYS A 386 12.29 -2.95 18.71
CA CYS A 386 13.22 -3.00 19.86
C CYS A 386 12.55 -3.12 21.26
N HIS A 387 11.22 -3.22 21.33
CA HIS A 387 10.45 -3.39 22.56
C HIS A 387 10.38 -4.84 23.06
N ARG A 388 10.93 -5.82 22.33
CA ARG A 388 10.80 -7.25 22.68
C ARG A 388 11.71 -7.69 23.82
N SER A 389 11.26 -8.69 24.59
CA SER A 389 11.85 -9.11 25.88
C SER A 389 13.29 -9.64 25.80
N GLN A 390 13.68 -10.30 24.72
CA GLN A 390 15.03 -10.85 24.53
C GLN A 390 16.09 -9.78 24.23
N PHE A 391 15.65 -8.57 23.97
CA PHE A 391 16.53 -7.48 23.60
C PHE A 391 17.50 -7.09 24.72
N GLY A 392 17.09 -7.22 25.99
CA GLY A 392 17.87 -6.78 27.13
C GLY A 392 19.22 -7.49 27.32
N ASP A 393 19.25 -8.81 27.15
CA ASP A 393 20.49 -9.60 27.37
C ASP A 393 21.45 -9.48 26.21
N ASN A 394 20.93 -9.53 24.97
CA ASN A 394 21.73 -9.30 23.77
C ASN A 394 22.29 -7.87 23.72
N HIS A 395 21.49 -6.88 24.12
CA HIS A 395 21.92 -5.49 24.25
C HIS A 395 23.12 -5.34 25.22
N LYS A 396 23.07 -6.04 26.37
CA LYS A 396 24.16 -6.04 27.34
C LYS A 396 25.41 -6.64 26.72
N ALA A 397 25.30 -7.80 26.07
CA ALA A 397 26.41 -8.48 25.40
C ALA A 397 27.05 -7.60 24.31
N ILE A 398 26.23 -6.90 23.52
CA ILE A 398 26.70 -5.98 22.46
C ILE A 398 27.48 -4.83 23.11
N LYS A 399 26.96 -4.18 24.14
CA LYS A 399 27.63 -3.06 24.82
C LYS A 399 28.90 -3.47 25.54
N GLU A 400 28.92 -4.65 26.12
CA GLU A 400 30.13 -5.18 26.80
C GLU A 400 31.24 -5.49 25.80
N PHE A 401 30.87 -5.99 24.61
CA PHE A 401 31.85 -6.33 23.58
C PHE A 401 32.27 -5.11 22.75
N PHE A 402 31.32 -4.24 22.35
CA PHE A 402 31.56 -3.02 21.55
C PHE A 402 31.34 -1.76 22.40
N PRO A 403 32.27 -1.33 23.22
CA PRO A 403 32.10 -0.20 24.15
C PRO A 403 31.83 1.15 23.42
N ASN A 404 32.32 1.29 22.18
CA ASN A 404 32.18 2.48 21.37
C ASN A 404 30.92 2.43 20.44
N ALA A 405 30.09 1.41 20.57
CA ALA A 405 28.92 1.26 19.76
C ALA A 405 27.79 2.25 20.10
N GLN A 406 27.14 2.76 19.09
CA GLN A 406 25.90 3.52 19.22
C GLN A 406 24.70 2.63 18.80
N LEU A 407 23.65 2.64 19.61
CA LEU A 407 22.49 1.78 19.46
C LEU A 407 21.25 2.63 19.18
N PHE A 408 20.54 2.30 18.10
CA PHE A 408 19.30 2.98 17.72
C PHE A 408 18.17 1.96 17.61
N GLY A 409 17.03 2.27 18.23
CA GLY A 409 15.85 1.40 18.24
C GLY A 409 14.71 1.99 17.39
N PHE A 410 14.03 1.15 16.63
CA PHE A 410 12.73 1.48 16.03
C PHE A 410 11.63 0.71 16.74
N THR A 411 10.56 1.38 17.13
CA THR A 411 9.39 0.74 17.75
C THR A 411 8.11 1.52 17.51
N GLY A 412 7.00 0.81 17.34
CA GLY A 412 5.65 1.42 17.33
C GLY A 412 5.04 1.51 18.74
N THR A 413 5.57 0.75 19.67
CA THR A 413 5.02 0.56 21.02
C THR A 413 6.15 0.51 22.05
N PRO A 414 6.71 1.68 22.44
CA PRO A 414 7.77 1.73 23.44
C PRO A 414 7.36 1.09 24.77
N ILE A 415 8.34 0.58 25.50
CA ILE A 415 8.14 0.10 26.87
C ILE A 415 8.39 1.27 27.81
N PHE A 416 7.33 1.66 28.52
CA PHE A 416 7.36 2.63 29.60
C PHE A 416 7.25 1.92 30.95
N GLU A 417 7.42 2.62 32.06
CA GLU A 417 7.29 2.04 33.41
C GLU A 417 5.95 1.32 33.63
N LYS A 418 4.85 1.86 33.06
CA LYS A 418 3.50 1.28 33.21
C LYS A 418 3.30 -0.06 32.49
N ASN A 419 4.01 -0.30 31.41
CA ASN A 419 3.88 -1.52 30.62
C ASN A 419 5.14 -2.41 30.66
N ALA A 420 6.12 -2.09 31.49
CA ALA A 420 7.27 -2.93 31.76
C ALA A 420 6.85 -4.20 32.54
N SER A 421 7.21 -5.36 32.03
CA SER A 421 6.98 -6.62 32.73
C SER A 421 8.08 -6.93 33.74
N TYR A 422 7.65 -7.35 34.92
CA TYR A 422 8.57 -7.81 35.98
C TYR A 422 8.86 -9.28 35.73
N GLN A 423 10.11 -9.64 35.40
CA GLN A 423 10.57 -11.04 35.43
C GLN A 423 11.45 -11.29 36.63
N GLN A 424 11.02 -12.22 37.51
CA GLN A 424 11.89 -12.79 38.53
C GLN A 424 12.71 -13.92 37.88
N ILE A 425 14.00 -13.72 37.76
CA ILE A 425 14.94 -14.79 37.38
C ILE A 425 15.73 -15.22 38.65
N GLU A 426 15.54 -16.46 39.04
CA GLU A 426 16.29 -17.14 40.12
C GLU A 426 16.46 -16.36 41.45
N GLY A 427 15.38 -15.77 41.96
CA GLY A 427 15.40 -15.08 43.26
C GLY A 427 16.09 -13.72 43.29
N GLN A 428 16.58 -13.20 42.16
CA GLN A 428 17.04 -11.82 42.01
C GLN A 428 15.98 -10.98 41.34
N GLN A 429 15.76 -9.77 41.86
CA GLN A 429 14.89 -8.78 41.21
C GLN A 429 15.51 -8.37 39.88
N ALA A 430 14.85 -8.72 38.75
CA ALA A 430 15.22 -8.18 37.44
C ALA A 430 14.93 -6.67 37.44
N SER A 431 15.92 -5.87 37.08
CA SER A 431 15.71 -4.43 36.94
C SER A 431 14.69 -4.14 35.83
N TYR A 432 13.76 -3.24 36.11
CA TYR A 432 12.91 -2.65 35.08
C TYR A 432 13.76 -2.12 33.94
N ARG A 433 13.42 -2.50 32.69
CA ARG A 433 14.07 -1.92 31.52
C ARG A 433 13.03 -1.35 30.62
N THR A 434 12.93 -0.06 30.65
CA THR A 434 12.15 0.72 29.70
C THR A 434 12.92 0.88 28.38
N THR A 435 12.25 1.35 27.36
CA THR A 435 12.94 1.71 26.10
C THR A 435 13.96 2.83 26.34
N ASP A 436 13.68 3.75 27.25
CA ASP A 436 14.62 4.81 27.65
C ASP A 436 15.86 4.26 28.39
N ASP A 437 15.71 3.23 29.22
CA ASP A 437 16.86 2.59 29.89
C ASP A 437 17.84 1.95 28.88
N LEU A 438 17.32 1.46 27.76
CA LEU A 438 18.12 0.81 26.73
C LEU A 438 18.72 1.83 25.75
N PHE A 439 17.93 2.80 25.31
CA PHE A 439 18.28 3.71 24.21
C PHE A 439 18.46 5.17 24.66
N GLN A 440 18.33 5.47 25.93
CA GLN A 440 18.56 6.77 26.57
C GLN A 440 17.51 7.85 26.24
N ARG A 441 17.07 8.00 24.99
CA ARG A 441 16.13 9.08 24.62
C ARG A 441 15.36 8.77 23.35
N CYS A 442 14.16 9.31 23.27
CA CYS A 442 13.39 9.38 22.03
C CYS A 442 13.96 10.49 21.14
N LEU A 443 14.41 10.14 19.94
CA LEU A 443 14.93 11.09 18.96
C LEU A 443 13.85 11.71 18.10
N HIS A 444 12.82 10.95 17.76
CA HIS A 444 11.67 11.41 16.99
C HIS A 444 10.45 10.54 17.28
N GLN A 445 9.27 11.15 17.30
CA GLN A 445 8.02 10.43 17.52
C GLN A 445 7.00 10.71 16.39
N TYR A 446 6.40 9.64 15.90
CA TYR A 446 5.25 9.65 15.01
C TYR A 446 4.29 8.56 15.45
N THR A 447 3.42 8.93 16.39
CA THR A 447 2.52 8.00 17.06
C THR A 447 1.35 7.59 16.16
N ILE A 448 0.57 6.61 16.61
CA ILE A 448 -0.63 6.18 15.90
C ILE A 448 -1.65 7.34 15.78
N THR A 449 -1.68 8.26 16.73
CA THR A 449 -2.52 9.46 16.67
C THR A 449 -2.18 10.33 15.48
N HIS A 450 -0.89 10.67 15.30
CA HIS A 450 -0.42 11.41 14.13
C HIS A 450 -0.73 10.67 12.83
N ALA A 451 -0.57 9.34 12.84
CA ALA A 451 -0.83 8.53 11.64
C ALA A 451 -2.33 8.48 11.26
N ILE A 452 -3.23 8.51 12.23
CA ILE A 452 -4.68 8.60 11.99
C ILE A 452 -5.04 10.01 11.47
N GLU A 453 -4.52 11.06 12.08
CA GLU A 453 -4.72 12.45 11.63
C GLU A 453 -4.20 12.67 10.20
N ASP A 454 -3.06 12.09 9.89
CA ASP A 454 -2.48 12.10 8.55
C ASP A 454 -3.18 11.17 7.55
N ARG A 455 -4.17 10.41 7.99
CA ARG A 455 -4.86 9.37 7.21
C ARG A 455 -3.93 8.28 6.65
N ASN A 456 -2.80 8.07 7.30
CA ASN A 456 -1.86 7.00 6.97
C ASN A 456 -2.31 5.65 7.50
N VAL A 457 -3.14 5.66 8.55
CA VAL A 457 -3.84 4.50 9.10
C VAL A 457 -5.29 4.87 9.45
N LEU A 458 -6.16 3.86 9.59
CA LEU A 458 -7.56 4.04 9.89
C LEU A 458 -7.81 4.10 11.41
N ARG A 459 -8.95 4.67 11.79
CA ARG A 459 -9.52 4.58 13.14
C ARG A 459 -9.98 3.15 13.42
N PHE A 460 -10.38 2.89 14.69
CA PHE A 460 -10.94 1.61 15.11
C PHE A 460 -12.41 1.74 15.50
N HIS A 461 -13.19 0.75 15.08
CA HIS A 461 -14.49 0.44 15.66
C HIS A 461 -14.31 -0.73 16.63
N VAL A 462 -14.70 -0.59 17.89
CA VAL A 462 -14.57 -1.65 18.91
C VAL A 462 -15.95 -2.03 19.40
N ASP A 463 -16.38 -3.25 19.09
CA ASP A 463 -17.63 -3.86 19.57
C ASP A 463 -17.31 -4.77 20.77
N TYR A 464 -17.71 -4.35 21.94
CA TYR A 464 -17.55 -5.12 23.19
C TYR A 464 -18.74 -6.07 23.35
N PHE A 465 -18.55 -7.32 22.95
CA PHE A 465 -19.61 -8.31 22.98
C PHE A 465 -20.07 -8.60 24.43
N LYS A 466 -21.36 -8.41 24.69
CA LYS A 466 -22.00 -8.72 25.97
C LYS A 466 -23.00 -9.86 25.76
N PRO A 467 -22.65 -11.09 26.21
CA PRO A 467 -23.60 -12.19 26.11
C PRO A 467 -24.84 -11.94 26.99
N GLU A 468 -26.00 -12.25 26.44
CA GLU A 468 -27.26 -12.21 27.19
C GLU A 468 -27.33 -13.39 28.18
N GLY A 469 -27.72 -13.13 29.41
CA GLY A 469 -27.86 -14.18 30.43
C GLY A 469 -27.98 -13.63 31.85
N LYS A 470 -28.40 -14.48 32.78
CA LYS A 470 -28.55 -14.11 34.21
C LYS A 470 -27.20 -13.86 34.91
N ASN A 471 -26.10 -14.46 34.42
CA ASN A 471 -24.75 -14.29 34.93
C ASN A 471 -23.79 -14.00 33.77
N PRO A 472 -23.67 -12.74 33.31
CA PRO A 472 -22.70 -12.41 32.26
C PRO A 472 -21.27 -12.61 32.80
N PRO A 473 -20.31 -13.04 31.97
CA PRO A 473 -18.92 -13.16 32.37
C PRO A 473 -18.37 -11.79 32.80
N LYS A 474 -17.44 -11.80 33.75
CA LYS A 474 -16.75 -10.58 34.19
C LYS A 474 -15.74 -10.13 33.15
N PRO A 475 -15.36 -8.86 33.15
CA PRO A 475 -14.26 -8.38 32.29
C PRO A 475 -13.01 -9.26 32.41
N GLY A 476 -12.48 -9.71 31.27
CA GLY A 476 -11.35 -10.64 31.19
C GLY A 476 -11.72 -12.13 31.23
N GLU A 477 -12.94 -12.51 31.61
CA GLU A 477 -13.42 -13.88 31.54
C GLU A 477 -13.86 -14.24 30.11
N GLY A 478 -13.63 -15.52 29.71
CA GLY A 478 -14.01 -15.99 28.38
C GLY A 478 -15.51 -16.26 28.24
N VAL A 479 -16.02 -16.01 27.07
CA VAL A 479 -17.34 -16.43 26.62
C VAL A 479 -17.27 -17.89 26.14
N ALA A 480 -18.37 -18.66 26.24
CA ALA A 480 -18.40 -20.00 25.69
C ALA A 480 -18.08 -19.99 24.18
N LYS A 481 -17.09 -20.78 23.75
CA LYS A 481 -16.57 -20.80 22.39
C LYS A 481 -17.64 -21.00 21.31
N ALA A 482 -18.64 -21.86 21.58
CA ALA A 482 -19.78 -22.02 20.68
C ALA A 482 -20.52 -20.70 20.46
N LYS A 483 -20.71 -19.88 21.52
CA LYS A 483 -21.38 -18.59 21.42
C LYS A 483 -20.53 -17.56 20.67
N VAL A 484 -19.22 -17.60 20.85
CA VAL A 484 -18.28 -16.78 20.07
C VAL A 484 -18.43 -17.10 18.58
N ILE A 485 -18.43 -18.37 18.19
CA ILE A 485 -18.61 -18.81 16.80
C ILE A 485 -19.97 -18.39 16.25
N GLU A 486 -21.05 -18.61 16.99
CA GLU A 486 -22.37 -18.16 16.57
C GLU A 486 -22.41 -16.66 16.29
N THR A 487 -21.76 -15.88 17.16
CA THR A 487 -21.66 -14.42 17.01
C THR A 487 -20.81 -14.04 15.79
N ILE A 488 -19.69 -14.72 15.58
CA ILE A 488 -18.86 -14.51 14.39
C ILE A 488 -19.67 -14.82 13.14
N LEU A 489 -20.33 -15.97 13.06
CA LEU A 489 -21.15 -16.36 11.90
C LEU A 489 -22.29 -15.37 11.62
N ALA A 490 -22.85 -14.77 12.65
CA ALA A 490 -23.91 -13.77 12.51
C ALA A 490 -23.41 -12.38 12.10
N LYS A 491 -22.17 -12.00 12.46
CA LYS A 491 -21.64 -10.65 12.28
C LYS A 491 -20.57 -10.55 11.21
N HIS A 492 -20.01 -11.66 10.73
CA HIS A 492 -18.85 -11.68 9.84
C HIS A 492 -19.09 -10.95 8.52
N ASP A 493 -20.21 -11.19 7.86
CA ASP A 493 -20.54 -10.56 6.59
C ASP A 493 -20.66 -9.03 6.76
N THR A 494 -21.25 -8.56 7.86
CA THR A 494 -21.30 -7.13 8.21
C THR A 494 -19.89 -6.58 8.48
N ALA A 495 -19.12 -7.22 9.35
CA ALA A 495 -17.78 -6.76 9.73
C ALA A 495 -16.82 -6.68 8.56
N THR A 496 -16.93 -7.60 7.60
CA THR A 496 -16.03 -7.75 6.45
C THR A 496 -16.58 -7.19 5.14
N ASN A 497 -17.64 -6.39 5.21
CA ASN A 497 -18.30 -5.80 4.05
C ASN A 497 -18.69 -6.87 3.00
N GLY A 498 -19.49 -7.86 3.41
CA GLY A 498 -19.92 -8.94 2.52
C GLY A 498 -18.77 -9.87 2.11
N ARG A 499 -17.84 -10.18 3.01
CA ARG A 499 -16.62 -10.99 2.78
C ARG A 499 -15.67 -10.41 1.74
N LYS A 500 -15.71 -9.10 1.53
CA LYS A 500 -14.69 -8.40 0.73
C LYS A 500 -13.35 -8.35 1.45
N PHE A 501 -13.37 -8.40 2.76
CA PHE A 501 -12.22 -8.43 3.64
C PHE A 501 -12.15 -9.76 4.39
N ASN A 502 -11.00 -10.02 4.98
CA ASN A 502 -10.81 -11.18 5.85
C ASN A 502 -10.65 -10.77 7.32
N ALA A 503 -10.71 -11.75 8.20
CA ALA A 503 -10.61 -11.57 9.63
C ALA A 503 -9.57 -12.50 10.26
N VAL A 504 -9.07 -12.11 11.42
CA VAL A 504 -8.24 -12.94 12.31
C VAL A 504 -9.00 -13.17 13.61
N LEU A 505 -9.00 -14.41 14.12
CA LEU A 505 -9.47 -14.76 15.45
C LEU A 505 -8.26 -15.04 16.36
N ALA A 506 -8.02 -14.15 17.31
CA ALA A 506 -6.96 -14.30 18.32
C ALA A 506 -7.50 -15.11 19.51
N THR A 507 -6.84 -16.25 19.81
CA THR A 507 -7.21 -17.18 20.88
C THR A 507 -6.17 -17.17 21.99
N ALA A 508 -6.59 -17.59 23.21
CA ALA A 508 -5.72 -17.52 24.39
C ALA A 508 -4.58 -18.55 24.37
N GLY A 509 -4.71 -19.65 23.64
CA GLY A 509 -3.69 -20.69 23.54
C GLY A 509 -3.95 -21.67 22.40
N ILE A 510 -2.99 -22.60 22.17
CA ILE A 510 -3.07 -23.56 21.06
C ILE A 510 -4.26 -24.51 21.21
N ASN A 511 -4.57 -24.97 22.43
CA ASN A 511 -5.72 -25.84 22.67
C ASN A 511 -7.03 -25.13 22.31
N ASP A 512 -7.13 -23.83 22.63
CA ASP A 512 -8.29 -23.03 22.27
C ASP A 512 -8.40 -22.88 20.74
N ALA A 513 -7.28 -22.66 20.04
CA ALA A 513 -7.27 -22.56 18.58
C ALA A 513 -7.74 -23.86 17.91
N ILE A 514 -7.27 -25.01 18.40
CA ILE A 514 -7.70 -26.34 17.92
C ILE A 514 -9.20 -26.53 18.17
N GLU A 515 -9.69 -26.27 19.38
CA GLU A 515 -11.09 -26.40 19.74
C GLU A 515 -11.98 -25.48 18.87
N TYR A 516 -11.56 -24.23 18.67
CA TYR A 516 -12.28 -23.30 17.77
C TYR A 516 -12.35 -23.83 16.34
N PHE A 517 -11.27 -24.38 15.81
CA PHE A 517 -11.25 -24.95 14.46
C PHE A 517 -12.23 -26.11 14.31
N GLU A 518 -12.22 -27.05 15.26
CA GLU A 518 -13.14 -28.20 15.29
C GLU A 518 -14.61 -27.76 15.50
N LEU A 519 -14.85 -26.80 16.37
CA LEU A 519 -16.17 -26.25 16.63
C LEU A 519 -16.73 -25.50 15.40
N PHE A 520 -15.90 -24.71 14.69
CA PHE A 520 -16.34 -24.07 13.45
C PHE A 520 -16.83 -25.11 12.41
N ALA A 521 -16.05 -26.16 12.20
CA ALA A 521 -16.43 -27.21 11.26
C ALA A 521 -17.79 -27.84 11.67
N ARG A 522 -17.94 -28.19 12.95
CA ARG A 522 -19.16 -28.83 13.48
C ARG A 522 -20.38 -27.90 13.37
N ILE A 523 -20.28 -26.66 13.84
CA ILE A 523 -21.40 -25.73 13.86
C ILE A 523 -21.81 -25.34 12.44
N GLN A 524 -20.87 -25.12 11.55
CA GLN A 524 -21.17 -24.80 10.16
C GLN A 524 -21.83 -25.96 9.41
N ASN A 525 -21.41 -27.18 9.65
CA ASN A 525 -22.05 -28.38 9.08
C ASN A 525 -23.50 -28.51 9.57
N GLN A 526 -23.74 -28.33 10.88
CA GLN A 526 -25.10 -28.35 11.44
C GLN A 526 -25.99 -27.25 10.85
N LYS A 527 -25.44 -26.03 10.67
CA LYS A 527 -26.18 -24.93 10.04
C LYS A 527 -26.51 -25.22 8.58
N LYS A 528 -25.57 -25.83 7.84
CA LYS A 528 -25.77 -26.20 6.44
C LYS A 528 -26.82 -27.30 6.26
N GLU A 529 -26.91 -28.23 7.21
CA GLU A 529 -27.98 -29.24 7.25
C GLU A 529 -29.37 -28.64 7.52
N GLN A 530 -29.42 -27.59 8.35
CA GLN A 530 -30.65 -26.87 8.69
C GLN A 530 -31.08 -25.88 7.62
N ASP A 531 -30.11 -25.23 6.96
CA ASP A 531 -30.32 -24.23 5.93
C ASP A 531 -29.39 -24.51 4.73
N PRO A 532 -29.91 -25.08 3.64
CA PRO A 532 -29.13 -25.35 2.44
C PRO A 532 -28.49 -24.10 1.78
N GLU A 533 -29.08 -22.92 1.99
CA GLU A 533 -28.56 -21.64 1.48
C GLU A 533 -27.46 -21.06 2.39
N PHE A 534 -27.20 -21.65 3.54
CA PHE A 534 -26.14 -21.21 4.43
C PHE A 534 -24.77 -21.35 3.73
N ARG A 535 -24.04 -20.24 3.69
CA ARG A 535 -22.67 -20.16 3.11
C ARG A 535 -21.64 -20.26 4.24
N PRO A 536 -20.96 -21.39 4.40
CA PRO A 536 -19.94 -21.53 5.44
C PRO A 536 -18.76 -20.57 5.19
N LEU A 537 -18.09 -20.19 6.27
CA LEU A 537 -16.83 -19.45 6.23
C LEU A 537 -15.67 -20.42 5.96
N ASN A 538 -14.70 -19.99 5.16
CA ASN A 538 -13.45 -20.68 4.98
C ASN A 538 -12.50 -20.33 6.12
N VAL A 539 -12.25 -21.28 7.02
CA VAL A 539 -11.46 -21.08 8.21
C VAL A 539 -10.10 -21.75 8.03
N ALA A 540 -9.02 -20.99 8.24
CA ALA A 540 -7.67 -21.49 8.39
C ALA A 540 -7.23 -21.39 9.87
N CYS A 541 -6.29 -22.22 10.31
CA CYS A 541 -5.76 -22.16 11.66
C CYS A 541 -4.24 -22.29 11.64
N VAL A 542 -3.56 -21.35 12.27
CA VAL A 542 -2.09 -21.25 12.27
C VAL A 542 -1.57 -21.11 13.69
N PHE A 543 -0.72 -22.02 14.10
CA PHE A 543 0.09 -21.96 15.31
C PHE A 543 1.41 -22.73 15.09
N SER A 544 2.45 -22.41 15.82
CA SER A 544 3.76 -23.04 15.66
C SER A 544 3.71 -24.52 16.07
N PRO A 545 4.29 -25.44 15.28
CA PRO A 545 4.38 -26.86 15.64
C PRO A 545 5.34 -27.06 16.84
N PRO A 546 5.27 -28.22 17.57
CA PRO A 546 6.29 -28.57 18.52
C PRO A 546 7.67 -28.61 17.87
N ALA A 547 8.69 -28.10 18.56
CA ALA A 547 9.99 -27.91 17.95
C ALA A 547 10.77 -29.22 17.66
N ASP A 548 10.58 -30.29 18.43
CA ASP A 548 11.16 -31.63 18.23
C ASP A 548 12.64 -31.62 17.80
N GLY A 549 13.44 -30.67 18.32
CA GLY A 549 14.84 -30.47 17.92
C GLY A 549 15.07 -29.72 16.62
N ASN A 550 14.02 -29.33 15.91
CA ASN A 550 14.12 -28.46 14.74
C ASN A 550 14.44 -27.01 15.16
N LYS A 551 15.65 -26.56 14.84
CA LYS A 551 16.14 -25.23 15.21
C LYS A 551 15.33 -24.09 14.60
N ASP A 552 14.79 -24.25 13.41
CA ASP A 552 13.99 -23.22 12.74
C ASP A 552 12.66 -23.00 13.49
N VAL A 553 12.02 -24.09 13.90
CA VAL A 553 10.80 -24.06 14.72
C VAL A 553 11.08 -23.50 16.12
N GLN A 554 12.20 -23.89 16.75
CA GLN A 554 12.62 -23.33 18.03
C GLN A 554 12.76 -21.81 17.93
N GLN A 555 13.38 -21.32 16.88
CA GLN A 555 13.55 -19.90 16.63
C GLN A 555 12.21 -19.16 16.45
N ILE A 556 11.25 -19.74 15.73
CA ILE A 556 9.88 -19.19 15.60
C ILE A 556 9.22 -19.10 16.98
N GLN A 557 9.37 -20.14 17.81
CA GLN A 557 8.75 -20.21 19.14
C GLN A 557 9.37 -19.28 20.18
N GLU A 558 10.64 -18.90 20.04
CA GLU A 558 11.28 -17.95 20.95
C GLU A 558 10.52 -16.64 21.09
N ASP A 559 9.84 -16.24 20.02
CA ASP A 559 9.05 -15.01 19.95
C ASP A 559 7.56 -15.20 20.24
N LEU A 560 7.14 -16.43 20.52
CA LEU A 560 5.76 -16.83 20.76
C LEU A 560 5.65 -17.54 22.12
N PRO A 561 5.83 -16.81 23.24
CA PRO A 561 5.99 -17.45 24.56
C PRO A 561 4.79 -18.30 24.97
N GLN A 562 3.56 -17.89 24.60
CA GLN A 562 2.37 -18.68 24.89
C GLN A 562 2.35 -19.98 24.08
N GLU A 563 2.67 -19.90 22.78
CA GLU A 563 2.74 -21.08 21.93
C GLU A 563 3.88 -22.02 22.32
N GLN A 564 5.04 -21.47 22.75
CA GLN A 564 6.14 -22.25 23.25
C GLN A 564 5.76 -23.03 24.52
N GLU A 565 5.11 -22.37 25.49
CA GLU A 565 4.66 -22.99 26.72
C GLU A 565 3.60 -24.07 26.46
N ASP A 566 2.64 -23.77 25.56
CA ASP A 566 1.58 -24.70 25.19
C ASP A 566 2.12 -25.93 24.47
N ASN A 567 3.12 -25.78 23.59
CA ASN A 567 3.75 -26.88 22.88
C ASN A 567 4.54 -27.83 23.79
N LYS A 568 5.01 -27.37 24.95
CA LYS A 568 5.63 -28.22 25.97
C LYS A 568 4.61 -29.13 26.65
N LYS A 569 3.32 -28.75 26.64
CA LYS A 569 2.23 -29.49 27.26
C LYS A 569 1.52 -30.34 26.22
N ASP A 570 1.85 -31.57 26.01
CA ASP A 570 1.28 -32.48 24.98
C ASP A 570 1.73 -32.16 23.54
N PRO A 571 3.00 -32.29 23.20
CA PRO A 571 3.51 -32.02 21.88
C PRO A 571 2.93 -32.92 20.79
N GLU A 572 2.73 -34.22 21.09
CA GLU A 572 2.21 -35.18 20.09
C GLU A 572 0.74 -34.92 19.75
N GLY A 573 -0.09 -34.59 20.73
CA GLY A 573 -1.47 -34.18 20.49
C GLY A 573 -1.59 -32.95 19.58
N LYS A 574 -0.74 -31.94 19.80
CA LYS A 574 -0.70 -30.71 18.99
C LYS A 574 -0.20 -30.97 17.57
N LYS A 575 0.82 -31.83 17.43
CA LYS A 575 1.33 -32.25 16.14
C LYS A 575 0.26 -32.99 15.31
N ALA A 576 -0.46 -33.92 15.95
CA ALA A 576 -1.56 -34.61 15.32
C ALA A 576 -2.71 -33.67 14.92
N ALA A 577 -3.06 -32.70 15.75
CA ALA A 577 -4.07 -31.68 15.44
C ALA A 577 -3.64 -30.81 14.26
N LEU A 578 -2.41 -30.30 14.26
CA LEU A 578 -1.88 -29.49 13.18
C LEU A 578 -1.81 -30.27 11.86
N THR A 579 -1.48 -31.58 11.92
CA THR A 579 -1.53 -32.46 10.73
C THR A 579 -2.94 -32.49 10.12
N ARG A 580 -3.98 -32.65 10.94
CA ARG A 580 -5.37 -32.62 10.47
C ARG A 580 -5.77 -31.27 9.89
N ILE A 581 -5.37 -30.17 10.55
CA ILE A 581 -5.63 -28.82 10.08
C ILE A 581 -5.01 -28.56 8.70
N VAL A 582 -3.73 -28.95 8.53
CA VAL A 582 -3.02 -28.81 7.24
C VAL A 582 -3.65 -29.72 6.17
N ALA A 583 -4.10 -30.92 6.53
CA ALA A 583 -4.81 -31.80 5.59
C ALA A 583 -6.15 -31.21 5.11
N ASP A 584 -6.94 -30.62 6.00
CA ASP A 584 -8.18 -29.92 5.65
C ASP A 584 -7.91 -28.72 4.75
N TYR A 585 -6.87 -27.95 5.08
CA TYR A 585 -6.41 -26.83 4.26
C TYR A 585 -6.02 -27.28 2.85
N ASN A 586 -5.21 -28.33 2.73
CA ASN A 586 -4.79 -28.90 1.45
C ASN A 586 -5.99 -29.34 0.61
N ALA A 587 -6.95 -30.04 1.23
CA ALA A 587 -8.17 -30.46 0.56
C ALA A 587 -9.01 -29.30 0.02
N ARG A 588 -9.08 -28.21 0.80
CA ARG A 588 -9.87 -27.02 0.46
C ARG A 588 -9.25 -26.18 -0.64
N PHE A 589 -7.93 -25.96 -0.57
CA PHE A 589 -7.22 -25.06 -1.46
C PHE A 589 -6.42 -25.74 -2.57
N GLY A 590 -6.47 -27.09 -2.65
CA GLY A 590 -5.77 -27.87 -3.66
C GLY A 590 -4.25 -27.81 -3.52
N THR A 591 -3.74 -27.68 -2.28
CA THR A 591 -2.31 -27.61 -1.95
C THR A 591 -1.80 -28.96 -1.44
N ASN A 592 -0.48 -29.08 -1.18
CA ASN A 592 0.15 -30.29 -0.67
C ASN A 592 1.19 -29.97 0.42
N HIS A 593 0.82 -29.13 1.37
CA HIS A 593 1.70 -28.75 2.49
C HIS A 593 1.85 -29.88 3.50
N ARG A 594 3.00 -29.90 4.20
CA ARG A 594 3.33 -30.87 5.24
C ARG A 594 3.82 -30.15 6.49
N ILE A 595 3.65 -30.76 7.67
CA ILE A 595 4.15 -30.18 8.92
C ILE A 595 5.68 -30.06 8.92
N SER A 596 6.39 -31.02 8.29
CA SER A 596 7.85 -30.94 8.13
C SER A 596 8.32 -29.69 7.38
N GLU A 597 7.44 -29.06 6.61
CA GLU A 597 7.62 -27.86 5.80
C GLU A 597 6.63 -26.78 6.24
N PHE A 598 6.46 -26.62 7.54
CA PHE A 598 5.49 -25.70 8.14
C PHE A 598 5.61 -24.27 7.59
N ASP A 599 6.82 -23.83 7.32
CA ASP A 599 7.07 -22.50 6.75
C ASP A 599 6.35 -22.28 5.42
N LEU A 600 6.28 -23.29 4.55
CA LEU A 600 5.57 -23.20 3.26
C LEU A 600 4.06 -23.07 3.46
N TYR A 601 3.50 -23.83 4.40
CA TYR A 601 2.10 -23.71 4.79
C TYR A 601 1.78 -22.31 5.31
N TYR A 602 2.60 -21.82 6.24
CA TYR A 602 2.45 -20.51 6.84
C TYR A 602 2.57 -19.39 5.82
N GLN A 603 3.52 -19.49 4.90
CA GLN A 603 3.70 -18.53 3.81
C GLN A 603 2.50 -18.52 2.86
N ASP A 604 1.93 -19.69 2.51
CA ASP A 604 0.74 -19.74 1.66
C ASP A 604 -0.47 -19.10 2.34
N VAL A 605 -0.70 -19.36 3.64
CA VAL A 605 -1.74 -18.69 4.41
C VAL A 605 -1.53 -17.18 4.42
N GLN A 606 -0.31 -16.72 4.72
CA GLN A 606 0.03 -15.28 4.70
C GLN A 606 -0.22 -14.66 3.33
N LYS A 607 0.21 -15.31 2.25
CA LYS A 607 0.03 -14.84 0.88
C LYS A 607 -1.46 -14.69 0.54
N ARG A 608 -2.30 -15.67 0.93
CA ARG A 608 -3.74 -15.60 0.68
C ARG A 608 -4.44 -14.49 1.42
N ILE A 609 -4.00 -14.12 2.62
CA ILE A 609 -4.59 -13.02 3.39
C ILE A 609 -3.92 -11.66 3.12
N LYS A 610 -2.64 -11.63 2.76
CA LYS A 610 -1.86 -10.41 2.61
C LYS A 610 -1.92 -9.81 1.22
N ASP A 611 -1.51 -10.60 0.24
CA ASP A 611 -1.25 -10.04 -1.08
C ASP A 611 -2.51 -9.95 -1.89
N GLN A 612 -3.48 -10.81 -1.56
CA GLN A 612 -4.65 -10.96 -2.39
C GLN A 612 -4.28 -10.53 -3.81
N GLN A 613 -3.30 -11.22 -4.37
CA GLN A 613 -2.88 -11.08 -5.77
C GLN A 613 -4.08 -11.07 -6.71
N TYR A 614 -5.22 -11.16 -6.07
CA TYR A 614 -6.55 -11.15 -6.62
C TYR A 614 -7.31 -9.99 -5.99
N PRO A 615 -7.96 -9.13 -6.78
CA PRO A 615 -9.01 -8.31 -6.25
C PRO A 615 -9.94 -9.21 -5.43
N ASN A 616 -10.16 -8.85 -4.19
CA ASN A 616 -10.92 -9.69 -3.26
C ASN A 616 -12.34 -9.99 -3.75
N THR A 617 -12.83 -9.14 -4.66
CA THR A 617 -14.12 -9.26 -5.32
C THR A 617 -14.15 -10.36 -6.40
N ASP A 618 -13.01 -10.71 -6.99
CA ASP A 618 -12.96 -11.58 -8.17
C ASP A 618 -12.52 -13.02 -7.85
N LEU A 619 -12.07 -13.29 -6.61
CA LEU A 619 -11.80 -14.63 -6.16
C LEU A 619 -13.11 -15.39 -5.91
N PRO A 620 -13.28 -16.59 -6.49
CA PRO A 620 -14.34 -17.49 -6.06
C PRO A 620 -14.30 -17.66 -4.54
N ALA A 621 -15.46 -17.61 -3.89
CA ALA A 621 -15.56 -17.72 -2.43
C ALA A 621 -14.80 -18.95 -1.88
N ALA A 622 -14.73 -20.03 -2.65
CA ALA A 622 -13.99 -21.25 -2.31
C ALA A 622 -12.47 -21.06 -2.19
N GLN A 623 -11.90 -20.01 -2.77
CA GLN A 623 -10.46 -19.76 -2.76
C GLN A 623 -10.03 -18.71 -1.73
N LYS A 624 -10.98 -18.07 -1.06
CA LYS A 624 -10.72 -17.05 -0.01
C LYS A 624 -10.58 -17.69 1.36
N ILE A 625 -9.74 -17.12 2.19
CA ILE A 625 -9.77 -17.35 3.64
C ILE A 625 -10.61 -16.25 4.25
N ASP A 626 -11.72 -16.61 4.88
CA ASP A 626 -12.59 -15.64 5.58
C ASP A 626 -12.06 -15.34 6.99
N VAL A 627 -11.67 -16.38 7.73
CA VAL A 627 -11.17 -16.26 9.10
C VAL A 627 -9.90 -17.08 9.28
N THR A 628 -8.87 -16.48 9.85
CA THR A 628 -7.65 -17.18 10.28
C THR A 628 -7.60 -17.23 11.80
N ILE A 629 -7.61 -18.43 12.39
CA ILE A 629 -7.46 -18.65 13.83
C ILE A 629 -5.97 -18.64 14.17
N VAL A 630 -5.57 -17.87 15.18
CA VAL A 630 -4.18 -17.72 15.61
C VAL A 630 -4.09 -17.63 17.12
N VAL A 631 -2.90 -17.89 17.66
CA VAL A 631 -2.59 -17.62 19.07
C VAL A 631 -1.77 -16.34 19.19
N ASP A 632 -0.51 -16.37 18.78
CA ASP A 632 0.39 -15.21 18.73
C ASP A 632 0.85 -14.87 17.31
N MET A 633 0.90 -15.89 16.44
CA MET A 633 1.29 -15.69 15.04
C MET A 633 0.34 -14.71 14.34
N LEU A 634 0.82 -13.94 13.40
CA LEU A 634 0.12 -12.90 12.67
C LEU A 634 -0.33 -11.67 13.50
N LEU A 635 -0.38 -11.74 14.83
CA LEU A 635 -0.70 -10.58 15.67
C LEU A 635 0.43 -9.56 15.71
N THR A 636 1.65 -10.01 15.41
CA THR A 636 2.83 -9.15 15.30
C THR A 636 3.56 -9.38 13.98
N GLY A 637 4.11 -8.33 13.37
CA GLY A 637 4.93 -8.43 12.15
C GLY A 637 4.18 -8.66 10.84
N PHE A 638 2.86 -8.90 10.87
CA PHE A 638 2.04 -9.12 9.68
C PHE A 638 1.40 -7.82 9.17
N ASP A 639 1.38 -7.61 7.87
CA ASP A 639 0.79 -6.43 7.24
C ASP A 639 -0.10 -6.82 6.06
N SER A 640 -1.37 -6.39 6.09
CA SER A 640 -2.34 -6.61 5.01
C SER A 640 -3.34 -5.47 4.93
N LYS A 641 -3.58 -4.95 3.73
CA LYS A 641 -4.63 -3.96 3.45
C LYS A 641 -6.04 -4.58 3.51
N TYR A 642 -6.13 -5.89 3.25
CA TYR A 642 -7.40 -6.61 3.17
C TYR A 642 -7.86 -7.25 4.49
N LEU A 643 -7.01 -7.25 5.51
CA LEU A 643 -7.41 -7.60 6.87
C LEU A 643 -8.09 -6.39 7.51
N ASN A 644 -9.40 -6.44 7.71
CA ASN A 644 -10.15 -5.34 8.34
C ASN A 644 -10.74 -5.69 9.69
N THR A 645 -10.81 -6.98 10.06
CA THR A 645 -11.52 -7.44 11.25
C THR A 645 -10.64 -8.29 12.15
N LEU A 646 -10.67 -8.03 13.44
CA LEU A 646 -10.03 -8.82 14.49
C LEU A 646 -11.08 -9.27 15.50
N TYR A 647 -11.25 -10.57 15.66
CA TYR A 647 -12.00 -11.20 16.72
C TYR A 647 -11.06 -11.51 17.88
N VAL A 648 -11.37 -11.03 19.08
CA VAL A 648 -10.45 -11.12 20.23
C VAL A 648 -11.10 -11.97 21.33
N ASP A 649 -10.63 -13.22 21.46
CA ASP A 649 -10.91 -14.09 22.61
C ASP A 649 -9.61 -14.37 23.38
N LYS A 650 -8.87 -13.31 23.64
CA LYS A 650 -7.57 -13.31 24.32
C LYS A 650 -7.45 -12.04 25.16
N ASN A 651 -6.90 -12.14 26.36
CA ASN A 651 -6.59 -10.97 27.16
C ASN A 651 -5.36 -10.26 26.61
N LEU A 652 -5.58 -9.13 25.98
CA LEU A 652 -4.53 -8.28 25.41
C LEU A 652 -4.32 -7.05 26.29
N LYS A 653 -3.06 -6.62 26.45
CA LYS A 653 -2.73 -5.42 27.21
C LYS A 653 -1.70 -4.59 26.48
N TYR A 654 -1.76 -3.27 26.67
CA TYR A 654 -0.74 -2.30 26.22
C TYR A 654 -0.23 -2.55 24.79
N HIS A 655 1.08 -2.84 24.65
CA HIS A 655 1.70 -3.03 23.34
C HIS A 655 1.09 -4.19 22.53
N GLY A 656 0.79 -5.32 23.17
CA GLY A 656 0.16 -6.46 22.50
C GLY A 656 -1.21 -6.13 21.95
N LEU A 657 -2.01 -5.34 22.69
CA LEU A 657 -3.32 -4.86 22.24
C LEU A 657 -3.20 -3.95 21.01
N ILE A 658 -2.33 -2.94 21.08
CA ILE A 658 -2.14 -1.99 19.98
C ILE A 658 -1.58 -2.67 18.75
N GLN A 659 -0.65 -3.61 18.90
CA GLN A 659 -0.09 -4.37 17.80
C GLN A 659 -1.14 -5.22 17.09
N ALA A 660 -1.98 -5.93 17.85
CA ALA A 660 -3.07 -6.73 17.30
C ALA A 660 -4.11 -5.86 16.57
N PHE A 661 -4.57 -4.77 17.20
CA PHE A 661 -5.52 -3.83 16.60
C PHE A 661 -4.97 -3.21 15.31
N SER A 662 -3.69 -2.83 15.31
CA SER A 662 -3.03 -2.21 14.17
C SER A 662 -2.86 -3.14 12.96
N ARG A 663 -3.25 -4.43 13.06
CA ARG A 663 -3.35 -5.31 11.89
C ARG A 663 -4.53 -4.94 10.99
N THR A 664 -5.60 -4.38 11.58
CA THR A 664 -6.86 -4.07 10.87
C THR A 664 -6.90 -2.66 10.25
N ASN A 665 -6.02 -1.75 10.65
CA ASN A 665 -6.14 -0.33 10.36
C ASN A 665 -5.35 0.16 9.11
N ARG A 666 -4.92 -0.76 8.25
CA ARG A 666 -4.27 -0.38 6.99
C ARG A 666 -5.27 0.25 6.03
N VAL A 667 -4.86 1.37 5.47
CA VAL A 667 -5.65 2.08 4.46
C VAL A 667 -5.68 1.27 3.16
N LEU A 668 -6.86 1.14 2.58
CA LEU A 668 -7.06 0.58 1.25
C LEU A 668 -7.78 1.60 0.37
N ASN A 669 -9.09 1.77 0.58
CA ASN A 669 -9.98 2.73 -0.07
C ASN A 669 -11.21 2.97 0.82
N ASP A 670 -12.19 3.73 0.35
CA ASP A 670 -13.39 4.07 1.13
C ASP A 670 -14.30 2.89 1.48
N SER A 671 -14.13 1.73 0.82
CA SER A 671 -14.85 0.51 1.21
C SER A 671 -14.40 -0.05 2.56
N LYS A 672 -13.22 0.40 3.05
CA LYS A 672 -12.66 0.09 4.37
C LYS A 672 -12.59 1.37 5.21
N PRO A 673 -13.68 1.81 5.84
CA PRO A 673 -13.72 3.08 6.57
C PRO A 673 -12.93 3.06 7.89
N TYR A 674 -12.74 1.91 8.51
CA TYR A 674 -12.04 1.68 9.78
C TYR A 674 -11.61 0.22 9.94
N GLY A 675 -10.81 -0.07 10.98
CA GLY A 675 -10.54 -1.42 11.44
C GLY A 675 -11.61 -1.87 12.43
N ASN A 676 -12.21 -3.06 12.23
CA ASN A 676 -13.20 -3.64 13.11
C ASN A 676 -12.58 -4.55 14.16
N ILE A 677 -12.96 -4.36 15.41
CA ILE A 677 -12.54 -5.19 16.54
C ILE A 677 -13.81 -5.70 17.23
N LEU A 678 -13.97 -7.02 17.30
CA LEU A 678 -14.97 -7.66 18.16
C LEU A 678 -14.26 -8.27 19.36
N ASP A 679 -14.50 -7.69 20.53
CA ASP A 679 -13.87 -8.12 21.77
C ASP A 679 -14.84 -8.98 22.61
N PHE A 680 -14.47 -10.25 22.82
CA PHE A 680 -15.22 -11.23 23.62
C PHE A 680 -14.78 -11.26 25.10
N ARG A 681 -13.77 -10.44 25.47
CA ARG A 681 -13.21 -10.38 26.84
C ARG A 681 -13.58 -9.11 27.58
N GLN A 682 -14.40 -8.23 26.98
CA GLN A 682 -14.85 -6.96 27.59
C GLN A 682 -13.67 -6.09 28.07
N GLN A 683 -12.69 -5.89 27.22
CA GLN A 683 -11.42 -5.21 27.52
C GLN A 683 -11.51 -3.68 27.35
N GLN A 684 -12.60 -3.04 27.68
CA GLN A 684 -12.78 -1.60 27.51
C GLN A 684 -11.69 -0.80 28.27
N ASN A 685 -11.44 -1.13 29.55
CA ASN A 685 -10.42 -0.43 30.33
C ASN A 685 -8.99 -0.65 29.76
N PRO A 686 -8.54 -1.89 29.44
CA PRO A 686 -7.28 -2.08 28.74
C PRO A 686 -7.10 -1.29 27.44
N VAL A 687 -8.19 -1.13 26.67
CA VAL A 687 -8.17 -0.32 25.43
C VAL A 687 -7.95 1.16 25.75
N GLU A 688 -8.67 1.71 26.72
CA GLU A 688 -8.51 3.11 27.13
C GLU A 688 -7.13 3.40 27.74
N GLU A 689 -6.61 2.49 28.55
CA GLU A 689 -5.25 2.57 29.10
C GLU A 689 -4.18 2.55 27.99
N ALA A 690 -4.38 1.70 26.98
CA ALA A 690 -3.46 1.62 25.84
C ALA A 690 -3.52 2.88 24.96
N ILE A 691 -4.71 3.42 24.70
CA ILE A 691 -4.91 4.69 24.00
C ILE A 691 -4.18 5.80 24.74
N ALA A 692 -4.41 5.93 26.05
CA ALA A 692 -3.76 6.97 26.85
C ALA A 692 -2.23 6.86 26.86
N LEU A 693 -1.68 5.62 26.84
CA LEU A 693 -0.25 5.39 26.90
C LEU A 693 0.46 5.67 25.55
N PHE A 694 -0.16 5.31 24.43
CA PHE A 694 0.48 5.33 23.11
C PHE A 694 0.03 6.48 22.20
N SER A 695 -0.78 7.41 22.70
CA SER A 695 -1.19 8.58 21.91
C SER A 695 -0.08 9.60 21.70
N GLY A 696 0.92 9.65 22.58
CA GLY A 696 1.95 10.68 22.61
C GLY A 696 1.65 11.77 23.63
N GLU A 697 2.62 12.64 23.85
CA GLU A 697 2.47 13.76 24.77
C GLU A 697 1.60 14.88 24.20
N LYS A 698 0.78 15.51 25.04
CA LYS A 698 0.00 16.73 24.76
C LYS A 698 -1.08 16.57 23.67
N ILE A 699 -1.71 15.42 23.59
CA ILE A 699 -2.85 15.21 22.69
C ILE A 699 -4.15 15.31 23.47
N ASP A 700 -5.00 16.23 23.06
CA ASP A 700 -6.34 16.39 23.61
C ASP A 700 -7.27 15.31 23.03
N ASN A 701 -8.07 14.67 23.90
CA ASN A 701 -9.08 13.67 23.52
C ASN A 701 -8.60 12.54 22.57
N PRO A 702 -7.55 11.80 22.90
CA PRO A 702 -6.99 10.78 22.01
C PRO A 702 -8.00 9.69 21.65
N ARG A 703 -8.97 9.41 22.52
CA ARG A 703 -10.06 8.46 22.26
C ARG A 703 -10.88 8.84 21.01
N GLU A 704 -11.23 10.11 20.85
CA GLU A 704 -12.02 10.59 19.70
C GLU A 704 -11.23 10.52 18.39
N ILE A 705 -9.88 10.58 18.47
CA ILE A 705 -9.02 10.42 17.32
C ILE A 705 -8.91 8.94 16.94
N TRP A 706 -8.72 8.04 17.91
CA TRP A 706 -8.49 6.62 17.66
C TRP A 706 -9.75 5.83 17.33
N LEU A 707 -10.86 6.14 18.00
CA LEU A 707 -12.10 5.40 17.87
C LEU A 707 -13.08 6.13 16.94
N VAL A 708 -13.86 5.34 16.20
CA VAL A 708 -14.98 5.90 15.45
C VAL A 708 -16.11 6.32 16.38
N GLU A 709 -16.95 7.21 15.90
CA GLU A 709 -18.12 7.71 16.62
C GLU A 709 -19.12 6.58 16.92
N SER A 710 -19.97 6.77 17.92
CA SER A 710 -21.02 5.78 18.21
C SER A 710 -22.02 5.64 17.06
N ALA A 711 -22.62 4.45 16.91
CA ALA A 711 -23.65 4.20 15.90
C ALA A 711 -24.79 5.23 15.96
N ALA A 712 -25.24 5.59 17.17
CA ALA A 712 -26.31 6.57 17.36
C ALA A 712 -25.95 7.96 16.81
N GLU A 713 -24.70 8.37 16.94
CA GLU A 713 -24.22 9.66 16.43
C GLU A 713 -24.10 9.64 14.90
N VAL A 714 -23.58 8.55 14.33
CA VAL A 714 -23.47 8.42 12.87
C VAL A 714 -24.85 8.32 12.22
N ILE A 715 -25.83 7.63 12.85
CA ILE A 715 -27.22 7.60 12.38
C ILE A 715 -27.80 9.01 12.36
N ARG A 716 -27.58 9.82 13.40
CA ARG A 716 -28.04 11.21 13.43
C ARG A 716 -27.44 12.04 12.31
N LYS A 717 -26.14 11.87 12.02
CA LYS A 717 -25.46 12.52 10.89
C LYS A 717 -26.02 12.07 9.55
N TYR A 718 -26.28 10.78 9.41
CA TYR A 718 -26.89 10.19 8.22
C TYR A 718 -28.28 10.76 7.95
N GLU A 719 -29.13 10.81 8.98
CA GLU A 719 -30.47 11.42 8.91
C GLU A 719 -30.39 12.90 8.50
N ALA A 720 -29.46 13.66 9.09
CA ALA A 720 -29.24 15.05 8.75
C ALA A 720 -28.75 15.24 7.30
N ALA A 721 -27.88 14.36 6.80
CA ALA A 721 -27.38 14.39 5.43
C ALA A 721 -28.50 14.10 4.42
N VAL A 722 -29.34 13.07 4.67
CA VAL A 722 -30.49 12.75 3.81
C VAL A 722 -31.53 13.89 3.83
N ALA A 723 -31.84 14.44 5.01
CA ALA A 723 -32.73 15.60 5.14
C ALA A 723 -32.16 16.85 4.43
N GLY A 724 -30.84 17.03 4.47
CA GLY A 724 -30.15 18.09 3.73
C GLY A 724 -30.28 17.93 2.21
N MET A 725 -30.13 16.71 1.72
CA MET A 725 -30.34 16.39 0.30
C MET A 725 -31.80 16.61 -0.12
N SER A 726 -32.75 16.18 0.70
CA SER A 726 -34.19 16.36 0.46
C SER A 726 -34.58 17.83 0.40
N ARG A 727 -34.11 18.65 1.34
CA ARG A 727 -34.34 20.11 1.33
C ARG A 727 -33.78 20.75 0.06
N PHE A 728 -32.56 20.40 -0.33
CA PHE A 728 -31.97 20.90 -1.57
C PHE A 728 -32.82 20.58 -2.81
N MET A 729 -33.33 19.35 -2.94
CA MET A 729 -34.21 18.98 -4.05
C MET A 729 -35.52 19.80 -4.01
N THR A 730 -36.10 19.97 -2.85
CA THR A 730 -37.32 20.80 -2.64
C THR A 730 -37.08 22.27 -3.01
N ASP A 731 -35.94 22.85 -2.66
CA ASP A 731 -35.54 24.21 -3.03
C ASP A 731 -35.39 24.40 -4.55
N LYS A 732 -35.16 23.30 -5.28
CA LYS A 732 -35.17 23.27 -6.75
C LYS A 732 -36.53 22.93 -7.33
N ASN A 733 -37.59 22.89 -6.53
CA ASN A 733 -38.95 22.47 -6.88
C ASN A 733 -39.02 21.01 -7.40
N LEU A 734 -38.19 20.15 -6.89
CA LEU A 734 -38.15 18.73 -7.25
C LEU A 734 -38.44 17.87 -6.01
N ILE A 735 -39.06 16.72 -6.20
CA ILE A 735 -39.23 15.71 -5.18
C ILE A 735 -37.87 15.01 -5.00
N CYS A 736 -37.53 14.61 -3.76
CA CYS A 736 -36.29 13.88 -3.50
C CYS A 736 -36.43 12.40 -3.92
N GLU A 737 -36.43 12.18 -5.19
CA GLU A 737 -36.44 10.87 -5.85
C GLU A 737 -35.31 10.75 -6.86
N PRO A 738 -34.75 9.54 -7.08
CA PRO A 738 -33.62 9.36 -7.99
C PRO A 738 -33.87 9.91 -9.40
N GLU A 739 -35.07 9.70 -9.95
CA GLU A 739 -35.44 10.13 -11.30
C GLU A 739 -35.55 11.66 -11.41
N ALA A 740 -35.88 12.33 -10.31
CA ALA A 740 -36.00 13.79 -10.31
C ALA A 740 -34.65 14.51 -10.42
N VAL A 741 -33.55 13.82 -10.12
CA VAL A 741 -32.19 14.37 -10.23
C VAL A 741 -31.85 14.75 -11.67
N TYR A 742 -32.35 14.00 -12.65
CA TYR A 742 -32.16 14.32 -14.09
C TYR A 742 -32.79 15.66 -14.50
N ASN A 743 -33.76 16.13 -13.72
CA ASN A 743 -34.44 17.40 -13.94
C ASN A 743 -33.71 18.61 -13.32
N LEU A 744 -32.59 18.41 -12.64
CA LEU A 744 -31.75 19.46 -12.09
C LEU A 744 -31.24 20.36 -13.24
N LYS A 745 -31.52 21.65 -13.14
CA LYS A 745 -31.14 22.65 -14.13
C LYS A 745 -29.79 23.26 -13.79
N GLY A 746 -28.87 23.17 -14.74
CA GLY A 746 -27.50 23.70 -14.60
C GLY A 746 -26.55 22.77 -13.87
N ASP A 747 -25.26 22.94 -14.16
CA ASP A 747 -24.22 22.07 -13.63
C ASP A 747 -23.95 22.34 -12.15
N THR A 748 -24.07 23.58 -11.68
CA THR A 748 -24.00 23.95 -10.25
C THR A 748 -25.00 23.15 -9.40
N ALA A 749 -26.24 22.98 -9.86
CA ALA A 749 -27.22 22.17 -9.12
C ALA A 749 -26.88 20.68 -9.13
N ARG A 750 -26.31 20.17 -10.22
CA ARG A 750 -25.85 18.78 -10.30
C ARG A 750 -24.65 18.53 -9.39
N ILE A 751 -23.73 19.48 -9.33
CA ILE A 751 -22.56 19.44 -8.40
C ILE A 751 -23.04 19.40 -6.96
N GLU A 752 -23.97 20.25 -6.60
CA GLU A 752 -24.51 20.30 -5.24
C GLU A 752 -25.17 18.97 -4.85
N PHE A 753 -25.92 18.34 -5.77
CA PHE A 753 -26.46 17.00 -5.57
C PHE A 753 -25.33 15.97 -5.35
N VAL A 754 -24.32 15.97 -6.21
CA VAL A 754 -23.18 15.06 -6.12
C VAL A 754 -22.52 15.18 -4.74
N ASN A 755 -22.24 16.39 -4.27
CA ASN A 755 -21.59 16.61 -2.98
C ASN A 755 -22.47 16.15 -1.80
N ARG A 756 -23.78 16.39 -1.83
CA ARG A 756 -24.70 15.96 -0.77
C ARG A 756 -24.87 14.44 -0.75
N PHE A 757 -25.04 13.82 -1.89
CA PHE A 757 -25.17 12.37 -1.96
C PHE A 757 -23.87 11.65 -1.59
N LYS A 758 -22.71 12.23 -1.90
CA LYS A 758 -21.40 11.78 -1.44
C LYS A 758 -21.36 11.59 0.08
N GLU A 759 -21.84 12.58 0.83
CA GLU A 759 -21.88 12.49 2.29
C GLU A 759 -22.86 11.43 2.79
N VAL A 760 -24.05 11.33 2.19
CA VAL A 760 -25.04 10.29 2.48
C VAL A 760 -24.42 8.90 2.29
N GLN A 761 -23.75 8.68 1.18
CA GLN A 761 -23.12 7.40 0.86
C GLN A 761 -21.97 7.06 1.81
N ARG A 762 -21.13 8.04 2.15
CA ARG A 762 -20.02 7.87 3.09
C ARG A 762 -20.51 7.39 4.46
N LEU A 763 -21.51 8.06 4.99
CA LEU A 763 -22.11 7.72 6.29
C LEU A 763 -22.79 6.34 6.25
N LYS A 764 -23.47 6.02 5.14
CA LYS A 764 -24.10 4.69 4.97
C LYS A 764 -23.06 3.57 4.95
N THR A 765 -21.98 3.75 4.21
CA THR A 765 -20.90 2.75 4.15
C THR A 765 -20.23 2.54 5.50
N GLN A 766 -20.12 3.60 6.29
CA GLN A 766 -19.63 3.51 7.65
C GLN A 766 -20.62 2.68 8.50
N LEU A 767 -21.92 2.97 8.46
CA LEU A 767 -22.96 2.25 9.20
C LEU A 767 -23.10 0.79 8.79
N ASP A 768 -22.93 0.47 7.52
CA ASP A 768 -23.06 -0.89 6.99
C ASP A 768 -22.06 -1.89 7.61
N GLN A 769 -20.96 -1.41 8.18
CA GLN A 769 -19.92 -2.23 8.81
C GLN A 769 -19.95 -2.18 10.35
N TYR A 770 -20.92 -1.47 10.97
CA TYR A 770 -21.12 -1.51 12.42
C TYR A 770 -21.69 -2.86 12.84
N THR A 771 -20.98 -3.58 13.68
CA THR A 771 -21.36 -4.91 14.18
C THR A 771 -22.24 -4.87 15.41
N ASP A 772 -22.39 -3.71 16.03
CA ASP A 772 -23.14 -3.46 17.27
C ASP A 772 -24.48 -2.73 17.05
N LEU A 773 -24.93 -2.59 15.78
CA LEU A 773 -26.25 -2.01 15.48
C LEU A 773 -27.38 -2.85 16.04
N ALA A 774 -28.19 -2.25 16.89
CA ALA A 774 -29.44 -2.84 17.35
C ALA A 774 -30.47 -2.99 16.21
N PRO A 775 -31.38 -3.98 16.25
CA PRO A 775 -32.41 -4.16 15.21
C PRO A 775 -33.25 -2.89 14.94
N ALA A 776 -33.63 -2.17 15.97
CA ALA A 776 -34.39 -0.91 15.86
C ALA A 776 -33.55 0.20 15.16
N GLN A 777 -32.22 0.20 15.30
CA GLN A 777 -31.35 1.14 14.62
C GLN A 777 -31.23 0.81 13.12
N LYS A 778 -31.15 -0.47 12.76
CA LYS A 778 -31.18 -0.92 11.38
C LYS A 778 -32.48 -0.53 10.68
N GLU A 779 -33.61 -0.82 11.31
CA GLU A 779 -34.92 -0.43 10.80
C GLU A 779 -35.03 1.10 10.61
N ARG A 780 -34.50 1.89 11.56
CA ARG A 780 -34.46 3.35 11.43
C ARG A 780 -33.61 3.79 10.22
N ILE A 781 -32.43 3.21 10.01
CA ILE A 781 -31.56 3.52 8.86
C ILE A 781 -32.30 3.24 7.54
N ASP A 782 -32.96 2.08 7.43
CA ASP A 782 -33.71 1.68 6.24
C ASP A 782 -35.00 2.52 6.05
N THR A 783 -35.56 3.08 7.11
CA THR A 783 -36.68 4.03 7.05
C THR A 783 -36.26 5.42 6.56
N ILE A 784 -35.04 5.88 6.90
CA ILE A 784 -34.52 7.17 6.47
C ILE A 784 -34.32 7.17 4.94
N LEU A 785 -33.76 6.11 4.39
CA LEU A 785 -33.59 5.90 2.96
C LEU A 785 -33.54 4.39 2.71
N SER A 786 -34.56 3.88 1.98
CA SER A 786 -34.64 2.44 1.72
C SER A 786 -33.45 1.95 0.89
N PRO A 787 -33.05 0.67 1.01
CA PRO A 787 -31.98 0.10 0.21
C PRO A 787 -32.16 0.29 -1.30
N ASP A 788 -33.38 0.13 -1.81
CA ASP A 788 -33.72 0.33 -3.23
C ASP A 788 -33.59 1.78 -3.67
N GLN A 789 -34.04 2.73 -2.86
CA GLN A 789 -33.88 4.16 -3.12
C GLN A 789 -32.41 4.54 -3.12
N LEU A 790 -31.66 4.09 -2.13
CA LEU A 790 -30.20 4.34 -2.04
C LEU A 790 -29.49 3.81 -3.29
N GLN A 791 -29.84 2.62 -3.72
CA GLN A 791 -29.25 2.01 -4.92
C GLN A 791 -29.60 2.79 -6.19
N SER A 792 -30.84 3.25 -6.31
CA SER A 792 -31.27 4.08 -7.44
C SER A 792 -30.57 5.44 -7.45
N PHE A 793 -30.41 6.07 -6.27
CA PHE A 793 -29.63 7.30 -6.15
C PHE A 793 -28.14 7.10 -6.51
N ARG A 794 -27.54 5.94 -6.19
CA ARG A 794 -26.18 5.61 -6.60
C ARG A 794 -26.02 5.61 -8.11
N SER A 795 -26.97 4.99 -8.82
CA SER A 795 -26.95 4.96 -10.30
C SER A 795 -27.04 6.35 -10.89
N THR A 796 -27.97 7.16 -10.39
CA THR A 796 -28.16 8.55 -10.85
C THR A 796 -26.95 9.42 -10.51
N TYR A 797 -26.37 9.23 -9.32
CA TYR A 797 -25.13 9.89 -8.93
C TYR A 797 -23.99 9.61 -9.91
N LEU A 798 -23.76 8.34 -10.24
CA LEU A 798 -22.67 7.93 -11.16
C LEU A 798 -22.83 8.55 -12.53
N GLU A 799 -24.04 8.54 -13.08
CA GLU A 799 -24.33 9.15 -14.39
C GLU A 799 -24.12 10.67 -14.35
N THR A 800 -24.61 11.33 -13.30
CA THR A 800 -24.43 12.76 -13.11
C THR A 800 -22.95 13.14 -12.96
N ALA A 801 -22.21 12.40 -12.16
CA ALA A 801 -20.78 12.61 -11.93
C ALA A 801 -19.96 12.36 -13.21
N LYS A 802 -20.28 11.31 -13.98
CA LYS A 802 -19.64 11.03 -15.27
C LYS A 802 -19.82 12.19 -16.24
N ARG A 803 -21.03 12.69 -16.38
CA ARG A 803 -21.33 13.85 -17.24
C ARG A 803 -20.53 15.09 -16.84
N LEU A 804 -20.46 15.38 -15.54
CA LEU A 804 -19.69 16.53 -15.06
C LEU A 804 -18.18 16.36 -15.27
N LYS A 805 -17.67 15.14 -15.13
CA LYS A 805 -16.28 14.81 -15.43
C LYS A 805 -15.94 14.96 -16.92
N GLU A 806 -16.84 14.57 -17.79
CA GLU A 806 -16.69 14.80 -19.25
C GLU A 806 -16.64 16.29 -19.59
N ILE A 807 -17.47 17.12 -18.97
CA ILE A 807 -17.44 18.58 -19.13
C ILE A 807 -16.09 19.13 -18.63
N GLN A 808 -15.66 18.72 -17.45
CA GLN A 808 -14.37 19.14 -16.88
C GLN A 808 -13.20 18.76 -17.79
N SER A 809 -13.21 17.55 -18.37
CA SER A 809 -12.12 17.06 -19.22
C SER A 809 -12.10 17.74 -20.62
N LYS A 810 -13.28 18.05 -21.19
CA LYS A 810 -13.38 18.66 -22.53
C LYS A 810 -13.13 20.16 -22.52
N GLU A 811 -13.60 20.86 -21.50
CA GLU A 811 -13.53 22.32 -21.42
C GLU A 811 -12.30 22.83 -20.62
N GLY A 812 -11.64 21.95 -19.86
CA GLY A 812 -10.44 22.27 -19.12
C GLY A 812 -10.57 23.53 -18.25
N ASP A 813 -9.69 24.49 -18.43
CA ASP A 813 -9.71 25.78 -17.70
C ASP A 813 -10.87 26.70 -18.12
N GLN A 814 -11.62 26.40 -19.19
CA GLN A 814 -12.81 27.10 -19.62
C GLN A 814 -14.09 26.54 -18.99
N ALA A 815 -14.03 25.39 -18.32
CA ALA A 815 -15.18 24.84 -17.62
C ALA A 815 -15.70 25.82 -16.55
N PRO A 816 -17.01 25.82 -16.24
CA PRO A 816 -17.56 26.66 -15.19
C PRO A 816 -16.79 26.49 -13.87
N PRO A 817 -16.54 27.56 -13.08
CA PRO A 817 -15.76 27.48 -11.84
C PRO A 817 -16.23 26.41 -10.86
N ASP A 818 -17.55 26.21 -10.76
CA ASP A 818 -18.14 25.20 -9.89
C ASP A 818 -17.82 23.76 -10.37
N VAL A 819 -17.80 23.52 -11.68
CA VAL A 819 -17.38 22.23 -12.27
C VAL A 819 -15.89 22.03 -12.05
N GLN A 820 -15.13 23.11 -12.12
CA GLN A 820 -13.71 23.08 -11.87
C GLN A 820 -13.37 22.68 -10.41
N GLN A 821 -14.18 23.06 -9.46
CA GLN A 821 -13.99 22.78 -8.03
C GLN A 821 -14.43 21.39 -7.61
N LEU A 822 -15.15 20.66 -8.48
CA LEU A 822 -15.70 19.36 -8.14
C LEU A 822 -14.58 18.34 -7.89
N ASP A 823 -14.57 17.78 -6.69
CA ASP A 823 -13.67 16.70 -6.31
C ASP A 823 -14.30 15.35 -6.65
N PHE A 824 -13.70 14.64 -7.60
CA PHE A 824 -14.15 13.32 -8.07
C PHE A 824 -13.63 12.15 -7.24
N GLU A 825 -12.94 12.41 -6.10
CA GLU A 825 -12.46 11.35 -5.19
C GLU A 825 -13.52 10.28 -4.91
N PHE A 826 -14.76 10.73 -4.80
CA PHE A 826 -15.88 9.84 -4.50
C PHE A 826 -16.46 9.10 -5.72
N VAL A 827 -16.21 9.52 -6.93
CA VAL A 827 -16.68 8.81 -8.14
C VAL A 827 -16.08 7.41 -8.18
N LEU A 828 -14.79 7.30 -7.88
CA LEU A 828 -14.13 6.00 -7.75
C LEU A 828 -14.68 5.17 -6.59
N PHE A 829 -15.00 5.80 -5.47
CA PHE A 829 -15.61 5.10 -4.36
C PHE A 829 -16.97 4.51 -4.72
N ALA A 830 -17.83 5.29 -5.36
CA ALA A 830 -19.12 4.80 -5.82
C ALA A 830 -18.97 3.68 -6.87
N SER A 831 -17.98 3.77 -7.77
CA SER A 831 -17.65 2.69 -8.70
C SER A 831 -16.99 1.50 -8.00
N SER A 832 -16.27 1.72 -6.87
CA SER A 832 -15.72 0.63 -6.06
C SER A 832 -16.78 -0.16 -5.28
N VAL A 833 -17.97 0.40 -5.10
CA VAL A 833 -19.16 -0.27 -4.53
C VAL A 833 -19.92 -1.03 -5.63
N ILE A 834 -19.71 -0.71 -6.90
CA ILE A 834 -20.21 -1.50 -8.04
C ILE A 834 -19.33 -2.74 -8.13
N ASP A 835 -19.78 -3.80 -7.48
CA ASP A 835 -19.17 -5.10 -7.61
C ASP A 835 -19.89 -5.92 -8.69
N TYR A 836 -19.31 -7.08 -8.99
CA TYR A 836 -19.85 -8.05 -9.93
C TYR A 836 -21.31 -8.42 -9.57
N ASP A 837 -21.59 -8.56 -8.29
CA ASP A 837 -22.91 -8.90 -7.76
C ASP A 837 -23.96 -7.80 -8.06
N TYR A 838 -23.54 -6.56 -7.91
CA TYR A 838 -24.38 -5.41 -8.26
C TYR A 838 -24.70 -5.34 -9.76
N ILE A 839 -23.69 -5.57 -10.62
CA ILE A 839 -23.91 -5.59 -12.08
C ILE A 839 -24.87 -6.71 -12.46
N MET A 840 -24.71 -7.90 -11.89
CA MET A 840 -25.60 -9.02 -12.14
C MET A 840 -27.03 -8.72 -11.68
N SER A 841 -27.21 -8.03 -10.56
CA SER A 841 -28.53 -7.57 -10.10
C SER A 841 -29.15 -6.51 -11.03
N LEU A 842 -28.36 -5.59 -11.57
CA LEU A 842 -28.83 -4.60 -12.56
C LEU A 842 -29.23 -5.27 -13.87
N ILE A 843 -28.47 -6.25 -14.34
CA ILE A 843 -28.82 -7.03 -15.54
C ILE A 843 -30.13 -7.80 -15.29
N ALA A 844 -30.33 -8.41 -14.12
CA ALA A 844 -31.56 -9.07 -13.75
C ALA A 844 -32.75 -8.10 -13.75
N LYS A 845 -32.58 -6.91 -13.15
CA LYS A 845 -33.62 -5.85 -13.16
C LYS A 845 -33.94 -5.37 -14.59
N LEU A 846 -32.93 -5.24 -15.45
CA LEU A 846 -33.14 -4.88 -16.87
C LEU A 846 -34.02 -5.91 -17.59
N THR A 847 -33.87 -7.21 -17.36
CA THR A 847 -34.66 -8.27 -17.97
C THR A 847 -36.10 -8.33 -17.44
N GLN A 848 -36.36 -7.87 -16.23
CA GLN A 848 -37.66 -7.87 -15.55
C GLN A 848 -38.51 -6.63 -15.82
N GLN A 849 -38.01 -5.62 -16.53
CA GLN A 849 -38.71 -4.36 -16.82
C GLN A 849 -39.85 -4.55 -17.82
N LYS A 850 -41.03 -4.01 -17.49
CA LYS A 850 -42.18 -4.00 -18.40
C LYS A 850 -42.02 -2.91 -19.47
N PRO A 851 -42.44 -3.14 -20.72
CA PRO A 851 -42.42 -2.12 -21.78
C PRO A 851 -43.23 -0.86 -21.36
N GLY A 852 -42.57 0.30 -21.29
CA GLY A 852 -43.19 1.59 -20.94
C GLY A 852 -42.77 2.22 -19.63
N LYS A 853 -41.98 1.55 -18.80
CA LYS A 853 -41.29 2.09 -17.59
C LYS A 853 -39.80 1.75 -17.65
N LEU A 854 -39.11 2.26 -18.66
CA LEU A 854 -37.66 2.10 -18.79
C LEU A 854 -36.95 3.06 -17.85
N THR A 855 -36.41 2.54 -16.73
CA THR A 855 -35.52 3.26 -15.81
C THR A 855 -34.05 3.10 -16.18
N LEU A 856 -33.69 2.03 -16.92
CA LEU A 856 -32.33 1.78 -17.39
C LEU A 856 -32.38 1.08 -18.74
N ASN A 857 -31.68 1.55 -19.77
CA ASN A 857 -31.55 0.85 -21.04
C ASN A 857 -30.23 0.07 -21.14
N ARG A 858 -30.15 -0.85 -22.14
CA ARG A 858 -28.96 -1.70 -22.32
C ARG A 858 -27.68 -0.90 -22.54
N GLU A 859 -27.75 0.17 -23.33
CA GLU A 859 -26.60 1.02 -23.63
C GLU A 859 -26.14 1.82 -22.43
N GLN A 860 -27.05 2.28 -21.58
CA GLN A 860 -26.71 2.94 -20.32
C GLN A 860 -26.01 1.96 -19.34
N LEU A 861 -26.47 0.73 -19.26
CA LEU A 861 -25.84 -0.30 -18.44
C LEU A 861 -24.44 -0.67 -18.97
N ILE A 862 -24.31 -0.84 -20.29
CA ILE A 862 -23.02 -1.07 -20.94
C ILE A 862 -22.08 0.12 -20.71
N GLY A 863 -22.56 1.35 -20.83
CA GLY A 863 -21.81 2.56 -20.55
C GLY A 863 -21.32 2.66 -19.11
N LEU A 864 -22.13 2.22 -18.15
CA LEU A 864 -21.76 2.14 -16.74
C LEU A 864 -20.58 1.16 -16.51
N ILE A 865 -20.64 -0.02 -17.13
CA ILE A 865 -19.61 -1.05 -17.03
C ILE A 865 -18.33 -0.60 -17.75
N GLN A 866 -18.45 0.05 -18.91
CA GLN A 866 -17.32 0.56 -19.68
C GLN A 866 -16.56 1.68 -18.98
N SER A 867 -17.17 2.38 -18.04
CA SER A 867 -16.54 3.47 -17.29
C SER A 867 -15.73 3.00 -16.07
N ASP A 868 -15.86 1.72 -15.65
CA ASP A 868 -15.22 1.22 -14.44
C ASP A 868 -13.88 0.50 -14.73
N ALA A 869 -12.81 0.94 -14.08
CA ALA A 869 -11.48 0.37 -14.26
C ALA A 869 -11.36 -1.09 -13.79
N LYS A 870 -12.23 -1.55 -12.91
CA LYS A 870 -12.23 -2.93 -12.38
C LYS A 870 -12.59 -3.99 -13.42
N PHE A 871 -13.40 -3.62 -14.41
CA PHE A 871 -13.88 -4.56 -15.42
C PHE A 871 -13.13 -4.44 -16.74
N ILE A 872 -11.95 -3.82 -16.76
CA ILE A 872 -11.19 -3.56 -18.01
C ILE A 872 -11.06 -4.84 -18.85
N GLU A 873 -10.79 -5.97 -18.23
CA GLU A 873 -10.58 -7.23 -18.91
C GLU A 873 -11.90 -7.97 -19.27
N GLU A 874 -12.97 -7.76 -18.49
CA GLU A 874 -14.28 -8.41 -18.72
C GLU A 874 -15.34 -7.48 -19.35
N ARG A 875 -15.04 -6.20 -19.56
CA ARG A 875 -15.99 -5.20 -20.10
C ARG A 875 -16.64 -5.64 -21.39
N GLU A 876 -15.84 -6.13 -22.31
CA GLU A 876 -16.30 -6.57 -23.61
C GLU A 876 -17.16 -7.82 -23.48
N ASP A 877 -16.78 -8.75 -22.63
CA ASP A 877 -17.50 -9.99 -22.41
C ASP A 877 -18.86 -9.75 -21.74
N ILE A 878 -18.90 -8.85 -20.74
CA ILE A 878 -20.15 -8.45 -20.08
C ILE A 878 -21.05 -7.66 -21.06
N ALA A 879 -20.48 -6.75 -21.84
CA ALA A 879 -21.23 -5.97 -22.83
C ALA A 879 -21.80 -6.88 -23.94
N GLU A 880 -21.02 -7.84 -24.42
CA GLU A 880 -21.46 -8.85 -25.41
C GLU A 880 -22.57 -9.72 -24.83
N TYR A 881 -22.43 -10.18 -23.58
CA TYR A 881 -23.46 -10.95 -22.89
C TYR A 881 -24.76 -10.17 -22.73
N ILE A 882 -24.71 -8.89 -22.30
CA ILE A 882 -25.89 -8.02 -22.16
C ILE A 882 -26.58 -7.83 -23.50
N ARG A 883 -25.83 -7.65 -24.61
CA ARG A 883 -26.41 -7.54 -25.94
C ARG A 883 -27.10 -8.82 -26.40
N GLY A 884 -26.59 -9.97 -26.01
CA GLY A 884 -27.09 -11.32 -26.31
C GLY A 884 -28.32 -11.75 -25.50
N LEU A 885 -28.64 -11.05 -24.41
CA LEU A 885 -29.78 -11.43 -23.57
C LEU A 885 -31.11 -11.32 -24.29
N PRO A 886 -32.04 -12.30 -24.14
CA PRO A 886 -33.34 -12.26 -24.74
C PRO A 886 -34.15 -11.04 -24.29
N VAL A 887 -34.96 -10.50 -25.19
CA VAL A 887 -35.88 -9.40 -24.91
C VAL A 887 -37.18 -10.00 -24.42
N ASN A 888 -37.65 -9.62 -23.23
CA ASN A 888 -38.92 -10.05 -22.60
C ASN A 888 -38.87 -11.39 -21.85
N GLU A 889 -37.70 -11.87 -21.45
CA GLU A 889 -37.57 -12.99 -20.52
C GLU A 889 -37.11 -12.46 -19.14
N ALA A 890 -37.97 -12.56 -18.12
CA ALA A 890 -37.62 -12.14 -16.78
C ALA A 890 -36.67 -13.20 -16.17
N LEU A 891 -35.38 -12.86 -16.08
CA LEU A 891 -34.35 -13.70 -15.49
C LEU A 891 -34.02 -13.19 -14.08
N ASP A 892 -33.82 -14.14 -13.15
CA ASP A 892 -33.33 -13.81 -11.82
C ASP A 892 -31.78 -13.66 -11.81
N GLU A 893 -31.24 -13.15 -10.73
CA GLU A 893 -29.80 -12.91 -10.57
C GLU A 893 -28.97 -14.20 -10.70
N LYS A 894 -29.47 -15.33 -10.21
CA LYS A 894 -28.82 -16.63 -10.29
C LYS A 894 -28.78 -17.17 -11.74
N GLN A 895 -29.88 -16.97 -12.48
CA GLN A 895 -29.97 -17.32 -13.90
C GLN A 895 -29.01 -16.46 -14.75
N ILE A 896 -28.92 -15.16 -14.45
CA ILE A 896 -27.99 -14.25 -15.12
C ILE A 896 -26.53 -14.67 -14.85
N ARG A 897 -26.18 -14.99 -13.61
CA ARG A 897 -24.83 -15.48 -13.27
C ARG A 897 -24.47 -16.78 -13.98
N ASN A 898 -25.34 -17.77 -13.88
CA ASN A 898 -25.11 -19.05 -14.54
C ASN A 898 -25.04 -18.90 -16.07
N GLY A 899 -25.84 -17.99 -16.62
CA GLY A 899 -25.83 -17.66 -18.06
C GLY A 899 -24.53 -17.01 -18.47
N PHE A 900 -24.00 -16.08 -17.67
CA PHE A 900 -22.75 -15.39 -17.96
C PHE A 900 -21.53 -16.35 -17.81
N ASP A 901 -21.52 -17.22 -16.81
CA ASP A 901 -20.47 -18.20 -16.65
C ASP A 901 -20.45 -19.19 -17.82
N ARG A 902 -21.62 -19.61 -18.30
CA ARG A 902 -21.73 -20.44 -19.49
C ARG A 902 -21.24 -19.70 -20.74
N PHE A 903 -21.62 -18.45 -20.91
CA PHE A 903 -21.18 -17.61 -22.01
C PHE A 903 -19.64 -17.47 -22.03
N LYS A 904 -19.01 -17.23 -20.88
CA LYS A 904 -17.54 -17.16 -20.76
C LYS A 904 -16.88 -18.49 -21.16
N ALA A 905 -17.42 -19.60 -20.68
CA ALA A 905 -16.90 -20.94 -21.01
C ALA A 905 -17.02 -21.25 -22.51
N GLU A 906 -18.17 -20.93 -23.13
CA GLU A 906 -18.40 -21.11 -24.56
C GLU A 906 -17.48 -20.21 -25.39
N LYS A 907 -17.29 -18.95 -24.98
CA LYS A 907 -16.40 -17.99 -25.63
C LYS A 907 -14.94 -18.45 -25.56
N LYS A 908 -14.46 -18.88 -24.40
CA LYS A 908 -13.13 -19.47 -24.22
C LYS A 908 -12.91 -20.65 -25.15
N THR A 909 -13.87 -21.59 -25.20
CA THR A 909 -13.78 -22.78 -26.07
C THR A 909 -13.73 -22.37 -27.54
N ARG A 910 -14.50 -21.38 -27.95
CA ARG A 910 -14.51 -20.85 -29.33
C ARG A 910 -13.17 -20.22 -29.68
N GLU A 911 -12.66 -19.30 -28.84
CA GLU A 911 -11.37 -18.63 -29.06
C GLU A 911 -10.22 -19.63 -29.14
N LEU A 912 -10.16 -20.63 -28.26
CA LEU A 912 -9.16 -21.69 -28.32
C LEU A 912 -9.30 -22.60 -29.54
N THR A 913 -10.52 -22.91 -29.95
CA THR A 913 -10.78 -23.69 -31.17
C THR A 913 -10.32 -22.92 -32.42
N ASP A 914 -10.56 -21.61 -32.48
CA ASP A 914 -10.12 -20.77 -33.58
C ASP A 914 -8.60 -20.66 -33.65
N ILE A 915 -7.90 -20.55 -32.52
CA ILE A 915 -6.44 -20.59 -32.44
C ILE A 915 -5.92 -21.97 -32.89
N ALA A 916 -6.50 -23.04 -32.38
CA ALA A 916 -6.11 -24.42 -32.77
C ALA A 916 -6.21 -24.62 -34.27
N ASN A 917 -7.31 -24.18 -34.89
CA ASN A 917 -7.55 -24.28 -36.32
C ASN A 917 -6.50 -23.51 -37.14
N ARG A 918 -6.19 -22.27 -36.74
CA ARG A 918 -5.15 -21.45 -37.40
C ARG A 918 -3.77 -22.09 -37.33
N HIS A 919 -3.46 -22.75 -36.23
CA HIS A 919 -2.17 -23.40 -36.02
C HIS A 919 -2.14 -24.87 -36.40
N ALA A 920 -3.25 -25.44 -36.92
CA ALA A 920 -3.41 -26.84 -37.24
C ALA A 920 -3.13 -27.81 -36.08
N LEU A 921 -3.57 -27.37 -34.87
CA LEU A 921 -3.47 -28.17 -33.64
C LEU A 921 -4.80 -28.84 -33.30
N ASP A 922 -4.73 -29.87 -32.46
CA ASP A 922 -5.95 -30.45 -31.87
C ASP A 922 -6.54 -29.51 -30.83
N ALA A 923 -7.81 -29.13 -31.01
CA ALA A 923 -8.47 -28.16 -30.14
C ALA A 923 -8.59 -28.67 -28.68
N ALA A 924 -8.83 -29.96 -28.49
CA ALA A 924 -8.94 -30.56 -27.17
C ALA A 924 -7.59 -30.58 -26.44
N ALA A 925 -6.51 -30.89 -27.17
CA ALA A 925 -5.16 -30.86 -26.63
C ALA A 925 -4.73 -29.43 -26.24
N LEU A 926 -5.03 -28.43 -27.08
CA LEU A 926 -4.76 -27.02 -26.79
C LEU A 926 -5.54 -26.53 -25.57
N GLN A 927 -6.81 -26.93 -25.45
CA GLN A 927 -7.63 -26.59 -24.30
C GLN A 927 -7.08 -27.21 -23.01
N THR A 928 -6.67 -28.49 -23.03
CA THR A 928 -6.05 -29.14 -21.89
C THR A 928 -4.75 -28.48 -21.48
N PHE A 929 -3.92 -28.09 -22.44
CA PHE A 929 -2.67 -27.34 -22.21
C PHE A 929 -2.93 -26.00 -21.52
N VAL A 930 -3.90 -25.21 -22.03
CA VAL A 930 -4.26 -23.92 -21.44
C VAL A 930 -4.86 -24.09 -20.04
N ASP A 931 -5.74 -25.09 -19.84
CA ASP A 931 -6.33 -25.37 -18.53
C ASP A 931 -5.28 -25.81 -17.50
N ASP A 932 -4.26 -26.55 -17.91
CA ASP A 932 -3.16 -26.96 -17.04
C ASP A 932 -2.28 -25.76 -16.63
N ILE A 933 -1.97 -24.87 -17.58
CA ILE A 933 -1.26 -23.61 -17.28
C ILE A 933 -2.05 -22.76 -16.29
N LEU A 934 -3.35 -22.56 -16.53
CA LEU A 934 -4.20 -21.75 -15.66
C LEU A 934 -4.34 -22.34 -14.26
N ARG A 935 -4.39 -23.68 -14.16
CA ARG A 935 -4.47 -24.39 -12.90
C ARG A 935 -3.16 -24.33 -12.11
N ARG A 936 -2.02 -24.58 -12.77
CA ARG A 936 -0.70 -24.64 -12.15
C ARG A 936 -0.05 -23.27 -12.02
N ARG A 937 -0.46 -22.32 -12.87
CA ARG A 937 0.18 -21.00 -13.07
C ARG A 937 1.67 -21.09 -13.39
N ILE A 938 2.02 -22.13 -14.08
CA ILE A 938 3.36 -22.38 -14.58
C ILE A 938 3.23 -22.72 -16.05
N PHE A 939 3.91 -21.93 -16.88
CA PHE A 939 4.11 -22.28 -18.27
C PHE A 939 5.20 -23.35 -18.36
N ASP A 940 4.92 -24.43 -19.06
CA ASP A 940 5.86 -25.54 -19.25
C ASP A 940 6.17 -25.71 -20.73
N GLY A 941 7.42 -25.39 -21.09
CA GLY A 941 7.89 -25.51 -22.47
C GLY A 941 7.97 -26.97 -22.98
N GLU A 942 8.07 -27.98 -22.10
CA GLU A 942 8.01 -29.38 -22.47
C GLU A 942 6.61 -29.76 -22.95
N HIS A 943 5.56 -29.33 -22.22
CA HIS A 943 4.17 -29.56 -22.64
C HIS A 943 3.82 -28.82 -23.93
N LEU A 944 4.36 -27.61 -24.16
CA LEU A 944 4.22 -26.91 -25.45
C LEU A 944 4.86 -27.73 -26.55
N SER A 945 6.03 -28.33 -26.31
CA SER A 945 6.73 -29.19 -27.24
C SER A 945 5.94 -30.47 -27.55
N GLU A 946 5.28 -31.08 -26.58
CA GLU A 946 4.41 -32.21 -26.75
C GLU A 946 3.16 -31.89 -27.59
N LEU A 947 2.52 -30.73 -27.31
CA LEU A 947 1.40 -30.22 -28.09
C LEU A 947 1.74 -30.03 -29.58
N MET A 948 2.98 -29.64 -29.89
CA MET A 948 3.43 -29.40 -31.25
C MET A 948 3.97 -30.69 -31.94
N ALA A 949 4.26 -31.76 -31.20
CA ALA A 949 4.85 -32.99 -31.72
C ALA A 949 4.07 -33.65 -32.90
N PRO A 950 2.72 -33.70 -32.90
CA PRO A 950 1.97 -34.25 -34.01
C PRO A 950 2.18 -33.60 -35.37
N LEU A 951 2.65 -32.34 -35.38
CA LEU A 951 2.88 -31.61 -36.62
C LEU A 951 4.14 -31.99 -37.39
N ASN A 952 5.02 -32.82 -36.82
CA ASN A 952 6.27 -33.34 -37.42
C ASN A 952 7.14 -32.27 -38.11
N LEU A 953 7.29 -31.11 -37.50
CA LEU A 953 8.05 -29.96 -38.05
C LEU A 953 9.55 -30.10 -37.76
N GLY A 954 10.39 -29.71 -38.72
CA GLY A 954 11.82 -29.53 -38.48
C GLY A 954 12.11 -28.37 -37.52
N TRP A 955 13.23 -28.42 -36.81
CA TRP A 955 13.56 -27.56 -35.67
C TRP A 955 13.29 -26.04 -35.93
N LYS A 956 13.73 -25.46 -37.05
CA LYS A 956 13.49 -24.04 -37.37
C LYS A 956 12.00 -23.71 -37.58
N ALA A 957 11.27 -24.57 -38.28
CA ALA A 957 9.86 -24.38 -38.56
C ALA A 957 9.02 -24.56 -37.27
N ARG A 958 9.45 -25.42 -36.37
CA ARG A 958 8.84 -25.62 -35.07
C ARG A 958 8.99 -24.38 -34.18
N THR A 959 10.20 -23.85 -34.00
CA THR A 959 10.45 -22.66 -33.21
C THR A 959 9.65 -21.45 -33.71
N GLN A 960 9.57 -21.25 -35.02
CA GLN A 960 8.76 -20.16 -35.59
C GLN A 960 7.26 -20.32 -35.29
N LYS A 961 6.77 -21.58 -35.34
CA LYS A 961 5.37 -21.87 -35.10
C LYS A 961 5.02 -21.79 -33.60
N GLU A 962 5.95 -22.19 -32.72
CA GLU A 962 5.85 -22.00 -31.27
C GLU A 962 5.75 -20.52 -30.91
N LEU A 963 6.59 -19.68 -31.46
CA LEU A 963 6.55 -18.23 -31.26
C LEU A 963 5.22 -17.63 -31.76
N ALA A 964 4.79 -18.01 -32.97
CA ALA A 964 3.53 -17.52 -33.54
C ALA A 964 2.30 -17.99 -32.73
N LEU A 965 2.32 -19.20 -32.19
CA LEU A 965 1.25 -19.69 -31.30
C LEU A 965 1.27 -18.94 -29.97
N MET A 966 2.45 -18.69 -29.40
CA MET A 966 2.55 -17.98 -28.13
C MET A 966 2.21 -16.49 -28.26
N ASP A 967 2.45 -15.86 -29.42
CA ASP A 967 1.99 -14.49 -29.71
C ASP A 967 0.47 -14.35 -29.62
N GLU A 968 -0.27 -15.37 -30.02
CA GLU A 968 -1.75 -15.39 -29.93
C GLU A 968 -2.24 -15.88 -28.55
N LEU A 969 -1.54 -16.84 -27.92
CA LEU A 969 -1.94 -17.41 -26.63
C LEU A 969 -1.61 -16.49 -25.43
N THR A 970 -0.50 -15.78 -25.48
CA THR A 970 -0.05 -14.95 -24.33
C THR A 970 -1.10 -13.91 -23.91
N PRO A 971 -1.70 -13.11 -24.84
CA PRO A 971 -2.78 -12.19 -24.48
C PRO A 971 -4.00 -12.91 -23.90
N LEU A 972 -4.37 -14.07 -24.47
CA LEU A 972 -5.48 -14.86 -24.01
C LEU A 972 -5.21 -15.48 -22.62
N LEU A 973 -4.00 -15.95 -22.37
CA LEU A 973 -3.58 -16.48 -21.07
C LEU A 973 -3.61 -15.39 -20.01
N HIS A 974 -3.13 -14.17 -20.31
CA HIS A 974 -3.22 -13.02 -19.40
C HIS A 974 -4.67 -12.67 -19.07
N LYS A 975 -5.54 -12.62 -20.09
CA LYS A 975 -6.98 -12.36 -19.93
C LYS A 975 -7.63 -13.45 -19.05
N LEU A 976 -7.37 -14.72 -19.34
CA LEU A 976 -7.93 -15.86 -18.60
C LEU A 976 -7.33 -16.01 -17.20
N ALA A 977 -6.07 -15.60 -17.02
CA ALA A 977 -5.40 -15.55 -15.71
C ALA A 977 -5.85 -14.36 -14.85
N GLN A 978 -6.64 -13.43 -15.41
CA GLN A 978 -7.19 -12.26 -14.70
C GLN A 978 -6.09 -11.42 -14.01
N GLY A 979 -5.04 -11.05 -14.74
CA GLY A 979 -3.91 -10.29 -14.21
C GLY A 979 -2.99 -11.08 -13.27
N ARG A 980 -3.14 -12.41 -13.19
CA ARG A 980 -2.27 -13.27 -12.37
C ARG A 980 -1.02 -13.63 -13.15
N GLU A 981 0.13 -13.52 -12.49
CA GLU A 981 1.40 -13.92 -13.08
C GLU A 981 1.44 -15.43 -13.34
N ILE A 982 1.87 -15.79 -14.55
CA ILE A 982 2.14 -17.18 -14.95
C ILE A 982 3.67 -17.31 -15.02
N ALA A 983 4.24 -18.10 -14.11
CA ALA A 983 5.69 -18.29 -14.07
C ALA A 983 6.19 -18.96 -15.38
N GLY A 984 7.28 -18.45 -15.95
CA GLY A 984 7.89 -18.95 -17.18
C GLY A 984 7.32 -18.35 -18.47
N LEU A 985 6.27 -17.52 -18.40
CA LEU A 985 5.69 -16.89 -19.59
C LEU A 985 6.52 -15.68 -20.06
N ALA A 986 7.29 -15.06 -19.18
CA ALA A 986 8.13 -13.87 -19.46
C ALA A 986 9.12 -14.07 -20.62
N ALA A 987 9.60 -15.30 -20.87
CA ALA A 987 10.48 -15.61 -21.99
C ALA A 987 9.84 -15.34 -23.38
N TYR A 988 8.51 -15.29 -23.44
CA TYR A 988 7.75 -15.00 -24.67
C TYR A 988 7.25 -13.54 -24.72
N GLU A 989 7.46 -12.77 -23.65
CA GLU A 989 7.07 -11.36 -23.53
C GLU A 989 8.22 -10.41 -23.88
N GLU A 990 9.49 -10.81 -23.63
CA GLU A 990 10.69 -10.01 -23.88
C GLU A 990 11.03 -9.84 -25.39
N GLY A 991 10.27 -10.45 -26.27
CA GLY A 991 10.41 -10.33 -27.73
C GLY A 991 9.56 -9.21 -28.36
N ARG A 992 8.85 -8.41 -27.55
CA ARG A 992 8.04 -7.26 -28.03
C ARG A 992 8.71 -5.93 -27.68
#